data_73ea4933d4ff78a826b308f3b0cb3465
#
_entry.id   73ea4933d4ff78a826b308f3b0cb3465
#
_cell.length_a   1.000
_cell.length_b   1.000
_cell.length_c   1.000
_cell.angle_alpha   90.00
_cell.angle_beta   90.00
_cell.angle_gamma   90.00
#
_symmetry.space_group_name_H-M   'P 1'
#
loop_
_entity.id
_entity.type
_entity.pdbx_description
1 polymer ?
#
loop_
_entity_poly.entity_id
_entity_poly.type
_entity_poly.pdbx_seq_one_letter_code
_entity_poly.pdbx_strand_id
1 'polypeptide(L)'
;MRAHDDEFNATVNKIHLNKVKPPKVVVAGIPQGSGRMHGKDWMPDPQDQQTGATELSNEEIARQLELRFGSLQDGIYAKMVEKVGDRLYWENWAREIGLIAQKFIERIARVVKEGLHKEAFVEFLNGLQKNLNPSIDEGQAVEMLAQHMITRPVFDALFKDYQFVKNNAVSRSMQRMLELLESEAMEKDTEVLNKFYENVRMNVGDIDNLEGKQTLIKNLYEKFFKGAFPKTVDKLGIVYTPVECVDFIIHSVDDILRKEFDCSLSDENVHILDPFTGTGTFITRLLQSGLIRPEDLERKYKNEIHCNELVLLAYYIADVNIESVFHSLVKRDTYLPFEGICLTDTFQTTENEENVLDQTWFPENAANVDKQKKAPVRVIMGNPPYSVGQKSANDNAQNLSYAHLDKRIAETYAKAAQATNKNSLYDSYIKAFRWASDRIADCKDGGVVAFISNGAWIDGNAQEGFRKCLEDEYSSIYVLNLRGNQRTSGELSRKEGGKIFGSGSRTPISITLLVKNPAKKGKATIYYHDIGDYLSREQKLKKISEFGSVDSSELQWEIVAPNEKGDWINQRGGIFDSLIILGDKEDKNNKQVVFVPFYSRGLATARDAWCYNSSSESLNANIKRSMDFYNDQRYQLSKGFIKDVEYDLTQISWTTSVLNLALKNQEITQDKIGEKVISLYRPFFKQIGYYSRFWNERVYQLPKLFPTSKYKNLVICVKGIGDKDFSCLIADCIPDLQVIFNGQCFPLYWYEENKNKQQTLSLFDTESSDDYIRRDGITDWILKEVRTRFGNARKITKETIFYYVYGLLHSPKYREAFAADLKKSLPRIPIVEDIDAFLDFSYAGKQLANLHLNYEEIPAYEGVTVIGDRQKEEAPDGRMIAGTTDLYAVKVDYKYYEVEKMRFPKKGQKDTIIYNSSIRIENIPDEAYEYIVNGKSAIEWIMERYQVKTDPSSLIKNDPNDWSREHDNPRYILDLLLSVINVSVQTMEIVKKLPDLKLE
;
A
#
# COMPACT_ATOMS: atom_id res chain seq x y z
N MET A 1 27.60 0.30 14.49
CA MET A 1 26.81 -0.86 14.89
C MET A 1 27.68 -2.06 15.27
N ARG A 2 28.60 -2.56 14.42
CA ARG A 2 29.47 -3.71 14.78
C ARG A 2 30.33 -3.50 16.03
N ALA A 3 30.91 -2.33 16.25
CA ALA A 3 31.71 -2.05 17.44
C ALA A 3 30.92 -2.07 18.75
N HIS A 4 29.64 -1.71 18.73
CA HIS A 4 28.73 -1.81 19.89
C HIS A 4 28.31 -3.25 20.21
N ASP A 5 28.21 -4.11 19.19
CA ASP A 5 27.86 -5.52 19.37
C ASP A 5 29.02 -6.31 20.02
N ASP A 6 30.25 -5.97 19.67
CA ASP A 6 31.45 -6.62 20.25
C ASP A 6 31.67 -6.22 21.72
N GLU A 7 31.41 -4.98 22.08
CA GLU A 7 31.51 -4.47 23.46
C GLU A 7 30.41 -5.06 24.36
N PHE A 8 29.21 -5.23 23.81
CA PHE A 8 28.09 -5.85 24.48
C PHE A 8 28.32 -7.36 24.72
N ASN A 9 28.77 -8.07 23.68
CA ASN A 9 29.11 -9.49 23.79
C ASN A 9 30.28 -9.74 24.76
N ALA A 10 31.27 -8.85 24.78
CA ALA A 10 32.36 -8.92 25.77
C ALA A 10 31.86 -8.67 27.21
N THR A 11 30.86 -7.84 27.40
CA THR A 11 30.23 -7.55 28.70
C THR A 11 29.37 -8.72 29.16
N VAL A 12 28.58 -9.35 28.28
CA VAL A 12 27.79 -10.55 28.59
C VAL A 12 28.69 -11.74 28.92
N ASN A 13 29.76 -11.97 28.16
CA ASN A 13 30.73 -13.00 28.47
C ASN A 13 31.48 -12.77 29.79
N LYS A 14 31.75 -11.51 30.18
CA LYS A 14 32.29 -11.17 31.51
C LYS A 14 31.31 -11.46 32.63
N ILE A 15 30.03 -11.26 32.43
CA ILE A 15 28.99 -11.61 33.44
C ILE A 15 28.88 -13.13 33.63
N HIS A 16 29.04 -13.91 32.57
CA HIS A 16 28.98 -15.39 32.63
C HIS A 16 30.27 -16.03 33.20
N LEU A 17 31.41 -15.41 33.04
CA LEU A 17 32.72 -15.99 33.40
C LEU A 17 33.26 -15.54 34.77
N ASN A 18 32.75 -14.48 35.37
CA ASN A 18 33.19 -14.03 36.68
C ASN A 18 32.10 -14.28 37.72
N LYS A 19 32.42 -15.03 38.74
CA LYS A 19 31.72 -15.04 40.04
C LYS A 19 31.78 -13.62 40.62
N VAL A 20 30.86 -12.76 40.20
CA VAL A 20 30.77 -11.39 40.70
C VAL A 20 30.35 -11.52 42.18
N LYS A 21 31.25 -11.16 43.12
CA LYS A 21 30.81 -10.89 44.48
C LYS A 21 29.75 -9.80 44.45
N PRO A 22 28.58 -9.98 45.09
CA PRO A 22 27.55 -8.96 45.09
C PRO A 22 28.17 -7.66 45.68
N PRO A 23 27.85 -6.50 45.08
CA PRO A 23 28.29 -5.22 45.60
C PRO A 23 27.72 -5.10 47.04
N LYS A 24 28.52 -4.59 47.99
CA LYS A 24 28.05 -4.23 49.31
C LYS A 24 26.96 -3.15 49.15
N VAL A 25 25.71 -3.54 49.30
CA VAL A 25 24.61 -2.59 49.28
C VAL A 25 24.60 -1.86 50.63
N VAL A 26 24.94 -0.58 50.57
CA VAL A 26 24.69 0.33 51.68
C VAL A 26 23.23 0.78 51.49
N VAL A 27 22.34 0.26 52.35
CA VAL A 27 20.95 0.63 52.35
C VAL A 27 20.79 1.98 53.03
N ALA A 28 20.74 3.05 52.26
CA ALA A 28 20.15 4.31 52.67
C ALA A 28 18.68 4.29 52.18
N GLY A 29 17.75 4.79 53.01
CA GLY A 29 16.30 4.64 52.96
C GLY A 29 15.65 4.67 51.55
N ILE A 30 14.54 3.99 51.42
CA ILE A 30 13.81 3.78 50.14
C ILE A 30 13.07 5.07 49.76
N PRO A 31 13.35 5.70 48.59
CA PRO A 31 12.56 6.84 48.16
C PRO A 31 11.23 6.36 47.56
N GLN A 32 10.12 6.94 48.04
CA GLN A 32 8.82 6.88 47.31
C GLN A 32 8.78 8.07 46.36
N GLY A 33 9.11 7.86 45.08
CA GLY A 33 9.03 8.91 44.07
C GLY A 33 9.37 8.40 42.65
N SER A 34 8.76 8.98 41.66
CA SER A 34 8.94 8.64 40.25
C SER A 34 10.28 9.17 39.70
N GLY A 35 11.35 8.40 39.88
CA GLY A 35 12.64 8.71 39.30
C GLY A 35 12.73 8.26 37.84
N ARG A 36 13.12 9.17 36.91
CA ARG A 36 13.50 8.80 35.54
C ARG A 36 14.92 8.22 35.52
N MET A 37 15.05 6.99 34.99
CA MET A 37 16.36 6.44 34.66
C MET A 37 16.93 7.15 33.41
N HIS A 38 18.02 7.89 33.58
CA HIS A 38 18.95 8.23 32.49
C HIS A 38 20.29 7.55 32.75
N GLY A 39 20.75 6.81 31.74
CA GLY A 39 21.88 5.91 31.83
C GLY A 39 23.16 6.49 32.41
N LYS A 40 23.76 5.74 33.25
CA LYS A 40 25.05 5.66 33.95
C LYS A 40 25.13 6.18 35.36
N ASP A 41 24.40 7.21 35.75
CA ASP A 41 24.48 7.73 37.12
C ASP A 41 23.10 7.93 37.71
N TRP A 42 22.71 7.05 38.58
CA TRP A 42 21.50 7.24 39.41
C TRP A 42 21.90 8.01 40.68
N MET A 43 21.41 9.25 40.81
CA MET A 43 21.46 10.02 42.06
C MET A 43 20.05 10.35 42.51
N PRO A 44 19.66 10.16 43.79
CA PRO A 44 18.37 10.55 44.34
C PRO A 44 18.23 12.09 44.36
N ASP A 45 17.02 12.58 44.08
CA ASP A 45 16.69 14.00 44.13
C ASP A 45 16.83 14.53 45.55
N PRO A 46 17.51 15.67 45.81
CA PRO A 46 17.70 16.24 47.14
C PRO A 46 16.40 16.64 47.87
N GLN A 47 15.26 16.66 47.21
CA GLN A 47 13.95 17.01 47.82
C GLN A 47 13.26 15.87 48.51
N ASP A 48 13.69 14.62 48.35
CA ASP A 48 13.03 13.43 48.98
C ASP A 48 13.49 13.13 50.40
N GLN A 49 14.21 14.04 51.08
CA GLN A 49 14.75 13.81 52.44
C GLN A 49 13.84 14.18 53.62
N GLN A 50 12.55 14.47 53.37
CA GLN A 50 11.67 14.80 54.52
C GLN A 50 10.32 14.03 54.48
N THR A 51 10.30 12.77 54.91
CA THR A 51 9.10 12.21 55.55
C THR A 51 9.51 11.04 56.44
N GLY A 52 8.97 11.01 57.66
CA GLY A 52 9.39 10.21 58.81
C GLY A 52 9.46 8.71 58.58
N ALA A 53 10.55 8.14 59.00
CA ALA A 53 10.82 6.72 59.01
C ALA A 53 9.96 6.03 60.08
N THR A 54 9.07 5.13 59.64
CA THR A 54 8.58 4.03 60.49
C THR A 54 9.60 2.91 60.38
N GLU A 55 10.25 2.53 61.44
CA GLU A 55 11.21 1.41 61.48
C GLU A 55 10.46 0.11 61.18
N LEU A 56 10.68 -0.42 59.99
CA LEU A 56 10.24 -1.77 59.61
C LEU A 56 11.18 -2.81 60.24
N SER A 57 10.64 -3.94 60.64
CA SER A 57 11.45 -5.04 61.16
C SER A 57 12.39 -5.60 60.09
N ASN A 58 13.53 -6.15 60.48
CA ASN A 58 14.51 -6.73 59.55
C ASN A 58 13.91 -7.85 58.67
N GLU A 59 12.85 -8.54 59.14
CA GLU A 59 12.13 -9.55 58.36
C GLU A 59 11.21 -8.94 57.29
N GLU A 60 10.58 -7.80 57.58
CA GLU A 60 9.76 -7.07 56.62
C GLU A 60 10.62 -6.42 55.54
N ILE A 61 11.80 -5.91 55.90
CA ILE A 61 12.79 -5.38 54.97
C ILE A 61 13.32 -6.49 54.04
N ALA A 62 13.61 -7.67 54.59
CA ALA A 62 14.05 -8.84 53.82
C ALA A 62 12.98 -9.30 52.84
N ARG A 63 11.71 -9.36 53.28
CA ARG A 63 10.56 -9.77 52.45
C ARG A 63 10.24 -8.78 51.37
N GLN A 64 10.34 -7.48 51.65
CA GLN A 64 10.17 -6.43 50.61
C GLN A 64 11.35 -6.40 49.60
N LEU A 65 12.57 -6.68 50.04
CA LEU A 65 13.72 -6.82 49.19
C LEU A 65 13.63 -8.05 48.27
N GLU A 66 13.15 -9.20 48.79
CA GLU A 66 12.93 -10.42 48.03
C GLU A 66 11.84 -10.22 46.95
N LEU A 67 10.70 -9.59 47.33
CA LEU A 67 9.62 -9.24 46.36
C LEU A 67 10.07 -8.25 45.29
N ARG A 68 10.91 -7.25 45.63
CA ARG A 68 11.44 -6.29 44.67
C ARG A 68 12.57 -6.88 43.81
N PHE A 69 13.38 -7.77 44.38
CA PHE A 69 14.42 -8.46 43.62
C PHE A 69 13.78 -9.44 42.62
N GLY A 70 12.71 -10.15 43.01
CA GLY A 70 11.92 -10.99 42.12
C GLY A 70 11.32 -10.17 40.96
N SER A 71 10.61 -9.07 41.26
CA SER A 71 10.00 -8.23 40.23
C SER A 71 11.03 -7.50 39.35
N LEU A 72 12.21 -7.16 39.88
CA LEU A 72 13.31 -6.58 39.12
C LEU A 72 13.98 -7.64 38.22
N GLN A 73 14.14 -8.85 38.75
CA GLN A 73 14.69 -10.00 38.01
C GLN A 73 13.75 -10.39 36.85
N ASP A 74 12.44 -10.44 37.11
CA ASP A 74 11.41 -10.69 36.10
C ASP A 74 11.33 -9.56 35.07
N GLY A 75 11.44 -8.31 35.52
CA GLY A 75 11.46 -7.16 34.61
C GLY A 75 12.74 -7.06 33.76
N ILE A 76 13.91 -7.42 34.34
CA ILE A 76 15.18 -7.50 33.62
C ILE A 76 15.19 -8.71 32.67
N TYR A 77 14.67 -9.85 33.12
CA TYR A 77 14.54 -11.06 32.30
C TYR A 77 13.56 -10.85 31.14
N ALA A 78 12.39 -10.25 31.40
CA ALA A 78 11.45 -9.89 30.37
C ALA A 78 12.04 -8.89 29.37
N LYS A 79 12.77 -7.88 29.81
CA LYS A 79 13.49 -6.92 28.92
C LYS A 79 14.70 -7.54 28.22
N MET A 80 15.41 -8.47 28.84
CA MET A 80 16.48 -9.23 28.20
C MET A 80 15.96 -10.17 27.14
N VAL A 81 14.86 -10.88 27.40
CA VAL A 81 14.16 -11.73 26.43
C VAL A 81 13.60 -10.87 25.30
N GLU A 82 13.02 -9.71 25.59
CA GLU A 82 12.49 -8.77 24.60
C GLU A 82 13.57 -8.13 23.71
N LYS A 83 14.75 -7.83 24.27
CA LYS A 83 15.84 -7.12 23.54
C LYS A 83 16.92 -8.01 22.92
N VAL A 84 17.23 -9.15 23.48
CA VAL A 84 18.42 -9.94 23.13
C VAL A 84 18.08 -11.34 22.61
N GLY A 85 17.10 -12.01 23.18
CA GLY A 85 16.69 -13.35 22.77
C GLY A 85 15.80 -13.34 21.53
N ASP A 86 15.00 -12.29 21.35
CA ASP A 86 13.87 -12.31 20.43
C ASP A 86 14.25 -12.04 18.98
N ARG A 87 15.12 -11.09 18.67
CA ARG A 87 15.30 -10.64 17.29
C ARG A 87 16.21 -11.54 16.44
N LEU A 88 17.37 -11.93 16.92
CA LEU A 88 18.32 -12.75 16.16
C LEU A 88 18.01 -14.26 16.25
N TYR A 89 17.58 -14.74 17.40
CA TYR A 89 17.20 -16.13 17.58
C TYR A 89 15.98 -16.50 16.73
N TRP A 90 14.91 -15.68 16.78
CA TRP A 90 13.69 -15.91 16.02
C TRP A 90 13.85 -15.73 14.51
N GLU A 91 14.69 -14.79 14.06
CA GLU A 91 14.97 -14.61 12.63
C GLU A 91 15.80 -15.77 12.05
N ASN A 92 16.79 -16.26 12.79
CA ASN A 92 17.57 -17.44 12.39
C ASN A 92 16.71 -18.70 12.43
N TRP A 93 15.95 -18.88 13.49
CA TRP A 93 15.01 -19.95 13.66
C TRP A 93 13.93 -19.98 12.56
N ALA A 94 13.32 -18.86 12.20
CA ALA A 94 12.36 -18.77 11.12
C ALA A 94 12.98 -19.17 9.75
N ARG A 95 14.25 -18.83 9.55
CA ARG A 95 14.99 -19.19 8.33
C ARG A 95 15.28 -20.71 8.29
N GLU A 96 15.70 -21.30 9.39
CA GLU A 96 15.97 -22.75 9.47
C GLU A 96 14.70 -23.57 9.25
N ILE A 97 13.58 -23.14 9.85
CA ILE A 97 12.29 -23.80 9.62
C ILE A 97 11.78 -23.58 8.20
N GLY A 98 12.03 -22.41 7.60
CA GLY A 98 11.71 -22.18 6.20
C GLY A 98 12.40 -23.21 5.27
N LEU A 99 13.67 -23.53 5.55
CA LEU A 99 14.40 -24.56 4.82
C LEU A 99 13.86 -25.97 5.08
N ILE A 100 13.45 -26.25 6.32
CA ILE A 100 12.80 -27.52 6.68
C ILE A 100 11.45 -27.65 5.99
N ALA A 101 10.63 -26.58 6.01
CA ALA A 101 9.33 -26.55 5.34
C ALA A 101 9.46 -26.85 3.84
N GLN A 102 10.45 -26.22 3.18
CA GLN A 102 10.68 -26.45 1.76
C GLN A 102 11.05 -27.92 1.46
N LYS A 103 11.89 -28.55 2.29
CA LYS A 103 12.24 -29.96 2.14
C LYS A 103 11.03 -30.88 2.32
N PHE A 104 10.13 -30.56 3.25
CA PHE A 104 8.91 -31.33 3.45
C PHE A 104 7.94 -31.17 2.29
N ILE A 105 7.76 -29.96 1.77
CA ILE A 105 6.96 -29.70 0.58
C ILE A 105 7.47 -30.56 -0.59
N GLU A 106 8.77 -30.52 -0.87
CA GLU A 106 9.38 -31.29 -1.94
C GLU A 106 9.19 -32.80 -1.75
N ARG A 107 9.27 -33.25 -0.49
CA ARG A 107 9.12 -34.68 -0.16
C ARG A 107 7.68 -35.15 -0.29
N ILE A 108 6.72 -34.42 0.31
CA ILE A 108 5.28 -34.74 0.19
C ILE A 108 4.89 -34.73 -1.29
N ALA A 109 5.32 -33.74 -2.06
CA ALA A 109 5.06 -33.65 -3.49
C ALA A 109 5.60 -34.85 -4.26
N ARG A 110 6.79 -35.38 -3.87
CA ARG A 110 7.38 -36.60 -4.47
C ARG A 110 6.55 -37.81 -4.14
N VAL A 111 6.21 -38.04 -2.86
CA VAL A 111 5.38 -39.17 -2.41
C VAL A 111 4.02 -39.19 -3.10
N VAL A 112 3.37 -38.02 -3.21
CA VAL A 112 2.10 -37.85 -3.91
C VAL A 112 2.23 -38.20 -5.40
N LYS A 113 3.34 -37.81 -6.04
CA LYS A 113 3.56 -38.01 -7.49
C LYS A 113 3.91 -39.43 -7.85
N GLU A 114 4.64 -40.13 -7.00
CA GLU A 114 5.25 -41.48 -7.24
C GLU A 114 4.61 -42.56 -6.39
N GLY A 115 3.76 -42.20 -5.38
CA GLY A 115 3.32 -43.16 -4.34
C GLY A 115 2.03 -43.89 -4.62
N LEU A 116 1.80 -44.94 -3.79
CA LEU A 116 0.62 -45.82 -3.82
C LEU A 116 -0.69 -45.11 -3.40
N HIS A 117 -0.63 -43.94 -2.73
CA HIS A 117 -1.78 -43.25 -2.16
C HIS A 117 -2.26 -42.05 -3.00
N LYS A 118 -1.95 -42.03 -4.28
CA LYS A 118 -2.34 -40.92 -5.20
C LYS A 118 -3.84 -40.71 -5.25
N GLU A 119 -4.64 -41.75 -5.24
CA GLU A 119 -6.11 -41.66 -5.26
C GLU A 119 -6.64 -41.01 -3.98
N ALA A 120 -6.13 -41.42 -2.81
CA ALA A 120 -6.51 -40.83 -1.52
C ALA A 120 -6.11 -39.36 -1.43
N PHE A 121 -4.97 -38.97 -2.01
CA PHE A 121 -4.58 -37.57 -2.06
C PHE A 121 -5.48 -36.74 -2.99
N VAL A 122 -5.90 -37.29 -4.13
CA VAL A 122 -6.85 -36.63 -5.03
C VAL A 122 -8.21 -36.42 -4.33
N GLU A 123 -8.69 -37.43 -3.57
CA GLU A 123 -9.90 -37.29 -2.77
C GLU A 123 -9.74 -36.23 -1.67
N PHE A 124 -8.61 -36.19 -0.99
CA PHE A 124 -8.27 -35.15 0.00
C PHE A 124 -8.25 -33.76 -0.63
N LEU A 125 -7.59 -33.60 -1.80
CA LEU A 125 -7.57 -32.34 -2.55
C LEU A 125 -8.99 -31.91 -2.94
N ASN A 126 -9.82 -32.83 -3.43
CA ASN A 126 -11.22 -32.56 -3.72
C ASN A 126 -11.99 -32.12 -2.46
N GLY A 127 -11.69 -32.73 -1.31
CA GLY A 127 -12.22 -32.30 0.00
C GLY A 127 -11.86 -30.88 0.36
N LEU A 128 -10.59 -30.50 0.19
CA LEU A 128 -10.14 -29.10 0.39
C LEU A 128 -10.84 -28.14 -0.58
N GLN A 129 -10.92 -28.50 -1.86
CA GLN A 129 -11.58 -27.66 -2.89
C GLN A 129 -13.06 -27.42 -2.59
N LYS A 130 -13.78 -28.44 -2.09
CA LYS A 130 -15.19 -28.32 -1.74
C LYS A 130 -15.44 -27.56 -0.44
N ASN A 131 -14.59 -27.74 0.58
CA ASN A 131 -14.80 -27.10 1.89
C ASN A 131 -14.19 -25.72 2.00
N LEU A 132 -13.10 -25.41 1.24
CA LEU A 132 -12.43 -24.13 1.29
C LEU A 132 -12.67 -23.34 0.00
N ASN A 133 -11.90 -23.65 -1.05
CA ASN A 133 -11.97 -22.89 -2.30
C ASN A 133 -11.58 -23.77 -3.50
N PRO A 134 -12.36 -23.77 -4.59
CA PRO A 134 -12.10 -24.56 -5.80
C PRO A 134 -10.75 -24.27 -6.48
N SER A 135 -10.13 -23.12 -6.20
CA SER A 135 -8.82 -22.74 -6.76
C SER A 135 -7.61 -23.36 -6.07
N ILE A 136 -7.82 -24.15 -5.01
CA ILE A 136 -6.72 -24.85 -4.33
C ILE A 136 -6.17 -25.90 -5.27
N ASP A 137 -4.85 -25.78 -5.54
CA ASP A 137 -4.11 -26.72 -6.35
C ASP A 137 -3.35 -27.78 -5.52
N GLU A 138 -2.73 -28.75 -6.20
CA GLU A 138 -1.94 -29.81 -5.58
C GLU A 138 -0.80 -29.24 -4.72
N GLY A 139 -0.11 -28.17 -5.20
CA GLY A 139 0.99 -27.55 -4.48
C GLY A 139 0.52 -26.89 -3.18
N GLN A 140 -0.63 -26.23 -3.20
CA GLN A 140 -1.22 -25.60 -2.00
C GLN A 140 -1.69 -26.66 -0.98
N ALA A 141 -2.26 -27.79 -1.43
CA ALA A 141 -2.64 -28.88 -0.55
C ALA A 141 -1.40 -29.51 0.12
N VAL A 142 -0.31 -29.70 -0.63
CA VAL A 142 0.98 -30.15 -0.10
C VAL A 142 1.57 -29.16 0.90
N GLU A 143 1.47 -27.86 0.61
CA GLU A 143 1.90 -26.80 1.54
C GLU A 143 1.10 -26.83 2.85
N MET A 144 -0.21 -27.03 2.80
CA MET A 144 -1.06 -27.18 4.00
C MET A 144 -0.68 -28.40 4.84
N LEU A 145 -0.40 -29.54 4.23
CA LEU A 145 0.10 -30.72 4.94
C LEU A 145 1.46 -30.48 5.59
N ALA A 146 2.38 -29.79 4.91
CA ALA A 146 3.68 -29.42 5.46
C ALA A 146 3.53 -28.44 6.64
N GLN A 147 2.62 -27.46 6.54
CA GLN A 147 2.28 -26.55 7.63
C GLN A 147 1.78 -27.32 8.85
N HIS A 148 0.84 -28.26 8.66
CA HIS A 148 0.32 -29.08 9.76
C HIS A 148 1.43 -29.90 10.43
N MET A 149 2.26 -30.58 9.65
CA MET A 149 3.34 -31.43 10.15
C MET A 149 4.35 -30.66 11.00
N ILE A 150 4.69 -29.43 10.61
CA ILE A 150 5.66 -28.59 11.33
C ILE A 150 5.05 -27.98 12.60
N THR A 151 3.78 -27.56 12.53
CA THR A 151 3.16 -26.78 13.61
C THR A 151 2.56 -27.64 14.71
N ARG A 152 2.06 -28.83 14.37
CA ARG A 152 1.44 -29.76 15.32
C ARG A 152 2.26 -29.99 16.60
N PRO A 153 3.55 -30.37 16.55
CA PRO A 153 4.31 -30.64 17.77
C PRO A 153 4.58 -29.39 18.62
N VAL A 154 4.58 -28.22 17.99
CA VAL A 154 4.68 -26.94 18.70
C VAL A 154 3.42 -26.70 19.53
N PHE A 155 2.24 -26.93 18.95
CA PHE A 155 0.97 -26.83 19.68
C PHE A 155 0.84 -27.87 20.77
N ASP A 156 1.23 -29.12 20.52
CA ASP A 156 1.24 -30.18 21.51
C ASP A 156 2.18 -29.87 22.69
N ALA A 157 3.30 -29.20 22.45
CA ALA A 157 4.22 -28.80 23.50
C ALA A 157 3.73 -27.63 24.33
N LEU A 158 3.10 -26.62 23.70
CA LEU A 158 2.57 -25.43 24.36
C LEU A 158 1.28 -25.68 25.15
N PHE A 159 0.43 -26.55 24.64
CA PHE A 159 -0.93 -26.77 25.11
C PHE A 159 -1.18 -28.25 25.49
N LYS A 160 -0.28 -28.83 26.28
CA LYS A 160 -0.34 -30.25 26.71
C LYS A 160 -1.69 -30.63 27.33
N ASP A 161 -2.31 -29.68 28.04
CA ASP A 161 -3.57 -29.92 28.79
C ASP A 161 -4.78 -29.96 27.84
N TYR A 162 -4.70 -29.38 26.65
CA TYR A 162 -5.82 -29.26 25.72
C TYR A 162 -5.91 -30.39 24.68
N GLN A 163 -4.87 -31.23 24.54
CA GLN A 163 -4.81 -32.29 23.54
C GLN A 163 -5.29 -31.83 22.14
N PHE A 164 -4.84 -30.66 21.71
CA PHE A 164 -5.30 -29.93 20.53
C PHE A 164 -5.46 -30.82 19.28
N VAL A 165 -4.45 -31.65 18.98
CA VAL A 165 -4.44 -32.51 17.79
C VAL A 165 -5.58 -33.53 17.81
N LYS A 166 -5.96 -34.02 18.99
CA LYS A 166 -7.05 -35.00 19.12
C LYS A 166 -8.42 -34.37 19.06
N ASN A 167 -8.54 -33.11 19.47
CA ASN A 167 -9.81 -32.44 19.64
C ASN A 167 -10.19 -31.55 18.43
N ASN A 168 -9.19 -30.98 17.71
CA ASN A 168 -9.48 -30.17 16.53
C ASN A 168 -9.80 -31.04 15.30
N ALA A 169 -10.97 -30.83 14.70
CA ALA A 169 -11.51 -31.60 13.59
C ALA A 169 -10.63 -31.56 12.32
N VAL A 170 -10.12 -30.38 11.97
CA VAL A 170 -9.27 -30.17 10.80
C VAL A 170 -7.90 -30.81 11.01
N SER A 171 -7.35 -30.67 12.23
CA SER A 171 -6.07 -31.30 12.60
C SER A 171 -6.13 -32.82 12.45
N ARG A 172 -7.24 -33.46 12.85
CA ARG A 172 -7.43 -34.93 12.64
C ARG A 172 -7.45 -35.31 11.18
N SER A 173 -8.11 -34.52 10.33
CA SER A 173 -8.19 -34.78 8.88
C SER A 173 -6.83 -34.65 8.19
N MET A 174 -6.07 -33.59 8.53
CA MET A 174 -4.70 -33.41 8.05
C MET A 174 -3.76 -34.53 8.49
N GLN A 175 -3.88 -34.93 9.76
CA GLN A 175 -3.10 -36.02 10.34
C GLN A 175 -3.40 -37.37 9.67
N ARG A 176 -4.66 -37.68 9.41
CA ARG A 176 -5.08 -38.88 8.70
C ARG A 176 -4.44 -38.98 7.31
N MET A 177 -4.35 -37.87 6.57
CA MET A 177 -3.68 -37.85 5.26
C MET A 177 -2.17 -38.05 5.39
N LEU A 178 -1.53 -37.41 6.35
CA LEU A 178 -0.09 -37.61 6.61
C LEU A 178 0.24 -39.07 6.99
N GLU A 179 -0.54 -39.69 7.86
CA GLU A 179 -0.36 -41.09 8.26
C GLU A 179 -0.41 -42.08 7.07
N LEU A 180 -1.26 -41.79 6.08
CA LEU A 180 -1.31 -42.56 4.84
C LEU A 180 -0.01 -42.37 4.00
N LEU A 181 0.50 -41.12 3.95
CA LEU A 181 1.71 -40.79 3.19
C LEU A 181 3.00 -41.19 3.93
N GLU A 182 2.98 -41.28 5.27
CA GLU A 182 4.15 -41.64 6.11
C GLU A 182 4.53 -43.10 6.07
N SER A 183 3.61 -43.99 5.71
CA SER A 183 3.83 -45.43 5.68
C SER A 183 5.00 -45.87 4.76
N GLU A 184 5.55 -45.01 3.94
CA GLU A 184 6.49 -45.38 2.87
C GLU A 184 7.92 -44.82 2.95
N ALA A 185 8.30 -43.84 3.77
CA ALA A 185 9.67 -43.27 3.66
C ALA A 185 10.18 -42.25 4.69
N MET A 186 9.65 -42.07 5.89
CA MET A 186 9.92 -40.86 6.70
C MET A 186 10.94 -40.95 7.83
N GLU A 187 11.66 -42.05 8.02
CA GLU A 187 12.51 -42.26 9.23
C GLU A 187 13.77 -41.36 9.33
N LYS A 188 14.36 -40.91 8.23
CA LYS A 188 15.69 -40.22 8.28
C LYS A 188 15.66 -38.71 8.59
N ASP A 189 14.60 -38.01 8.34
CA ASP A 189 14.53 -36.55 8.56
C ASP A 189 13.81 -36.16 9.86
N THR A 190 13.22 -37.11 10.53
CA THR A 190 12.57 -36.97 11.83
C THR A 190 13.54 -36.52 12.94
N GLU A 191 14.84 -36.85 12.79
CA GLU A 191 15.85 -36.47 13.78
C GLU A 191 16.13 -34.97 13.85
N VAL A 192 16.08 -34.26 12.71
CA VAL A 192 16.24 -32.78 12.66
C VAL A 192 15.03 -32.08 13.28
N LEU A 193 13.83 -32.63 13.01
CA LEU A 193 12.60 -32.16 13.63
C LEU A 193 12.55 -32.44 15.13
N ASN A 194 12.95 -33.60 15.56
CA ASN A 194 12.97 -33.98 16.97
C ASN A 194 13.92 -33.08 17.79
N LYS A 195 15.09 -32.76 17.27
CA LYS A 195 16.01 -31.77 17.88
C LYS A 195 15.37 -30.37 17.94
N PHE A 196 14.65 -30.02 16.90
CA PHE A 196 13.89 -28.75 16.88
C PHE A 196 12.79 -28.75 17.94
N TYR A 197 12.00 -29.80 18.04
CA TYR A 197 10.93 -29.94 19.02
C TYR A 197 11.45 -29.97 20.46
N GLU A 198 12.60 -30.59 20.71
CA GLU A 198 13.27 -30.55 21.99
C GLU A 198 13.71 -29.13 22.36
N ASN A 199 14.25 -28.39 21.41
CA ASN A 199 14.61 -26.99 21.63
C ASN A 199 13.38 -26.10 21.89
N VAL A 200 12.28 -26.31 21.19
CA VAL A 200 11.00 -25.61 21.47
C VAL A 200 10.50 -25.97 22.85
N ARG A 201 10.48 -27.27 23.21
CA ARG A 201 10.03 -27.71 24.55
C ARG A 201 10.87 -27.13 25.68
N MET A 202 12.21 -27.02 25.51
CA MET A 202 13.10 -26.43 26.51
C MET A 202 12.86 -24.92 26.66
N ASN A 203 12.61 -24.20 25.59
CA ASN A 203 12.42 -22.75 25.63
C ASN A 203 11.00 -22.32 25.98
N VAL A 204 10.02 -23.21 25.85
CA VAL A 204 8.58 -22.96 26.08
C VAL A 204 8.14 -23.48 27.45
N GLY A 205 8.85 -24.45 27.99
CA GLY A 205 8.49 -25.13 29.25
C GLY A 205 8.40 -24.22 30.47
N ASP A 206 9.00 -23.03 30.43
CA ASP A 206 9.05 -22.07 31.53
C ASP A 206 7.99 -20.94 31.41
N ILE A 207 7.12 -20.97 30.39
CA ILE A 207 6.08 -19.93 30.17
C ILE A 207 4.75 -20.46 30.73
N ASP A 208 4.48 -20.15 32.00
CA ASP A 208 3.25 -20.63 32.69
C ASP A 208 2.07 -19.67 32.55
N ASN A 209 2.28 -18.39 32.13
CA ASN A 209 1.19 -17.43 32.01
C ASN A 209 0.62 -17.36 30.59
N LEU A 210 -0.70 -17.12 30.52
CA LEU A 210 -1.46 -17.04 29.28
C LEU A 210 -0.95 -15.95 28.31
N GLU A 211 -0.57 -14.80 28.84
CA GLU A 211 -0.09 -13.63 28.10
C GLU A 211 1.25 -13.90 27.43
N GLY A 212 2.16 -14.61 28.11
CA GLY A 212 3.43 -15.08 27.55
C GLY A 212 3.22 -16.10 26.42
N LYS A 213 2.29 -17.05 26.60
CA LYS A 213 1.92 -18.03 25.57
C LYS A 213 1.34 -17.34 24.32
N GLN A 214 0.43 -16.38 24.49
CA GLN A 214 -0.15 -15.60 23.38
C GLN A 214 0.91 -14.75 22.65
N THR A 215 1.84 -14.14 23.39
CA THR A 215 2.94 -13.36 22.79
C THR A 215 3.88 -14.25 21.99
N LEU A 216 4.18 -15.45 22.48
CA LEU A 216 4.99 -16.43 21.76
C LEU A 216 4.30 -16.88 20.46
N ILE A 217 3.01 -17.22 20.53
CA ILE A 217 2.22 -17.63 19.35
C ILE A 217 2.18 -16.52 18.31
N LYS A 218 1.99 -15.27 18.73
CA LYS A 218 2.02 -14.11 17.85
C LYS A 218 3.37 -13.98 17.15
N ASN A 219 4.47 -14.10 17.87
CA ASN A 219 5.82 -14.02 17.30
C ASN A 219 6.12 -15.19 16.35
N LEU A 220 5.68 -16.39 16.70
CA LEU A 220 5.72 -17.59 15.86
C LEU A 220 4.99 -17.30 14.53
N TYR A 221 3.78 -16.81 14.59
CA TYR A 221 2.98 -16.50 13.40
C TYR A 221 3.62 -15.42 12.52
N GLU A 222 3.95 -14.26 13.11
CA GLU A 222 4.47 -13.14 12.35
C GLU A 222 5.84 -13.40 11.71
N LYS A 223 6.74 -14.10 12.40
CA LYS A 223 8.10 -14.32 11.93
C LYS A 223 8.27 -15.65 11.19
N PHE A 224 7.70 -16.72 11.72
CA PHE A 224 7.77 -18.04 11.11
C PHE A 224 7.02 -18.10 9.78
N PHE A 225 5.74 -17.69 9.78
CA PHE A 225 4.91 -17.81 8.59
C PHE A 225 5.43 -16.93 7.44
N LYS A 226 5.90 -15.71 7.75
CA LYS A 226 6.55 -14.85 6.75
C LYS A 226 7.86 -15.41 6.22
N GLY A 227 8.61 -16.11 7.07
CA GLY A 227 9.89 -16.73 6.69
C GLY A 227 9.72 -18.02 5.88
N ALA A 228 8.80 -18.87 6.29
CA ALA A 228 8.58 -20.19 5.71
C ALA A 228 7.66 -20.16 4.47
N PHE A 229 6.65 -19.29 4.47
CA PHE A 229 5.60 -19.24 3.44
C PHE A 229 5.35 -17.81 2.93
N PRO A 230 6.36 -17.08 2.43
CA PRO A 230 6.23 -15.66 2.07
C PRO A 230 5.19 -15.41 0.98
N LYS A 231 5.08 -16.30 0.00
CA LYS A 231 4.09 -16.18 -1.09
C LYS A 231 2.65 -16.21 -0.57
N THR A 232 2.35 -17.07 0.39
CA THR A 232 1.02 -17.20 1.00
C THR A 232 0.68 -15.99 1.84
N VAL A 233 1.63 -15.46 2.61
CA VAL A 233 1.46 -14.25 3.42
C VAL A 233 1.17 -13.03 2.54
N ASP A 234 1.94 -12.84 1.47
CA ASP A 234 1.77 -11.69 0.57
C ASP A 234 0.44 -11.77 -0.21
N LYS A 235 0.04 -12.98 -0.63
CA LYS A 235 -1.22 -13.22 -1.35
C LYS A 235 -2.45 -12.90 -0.50
N LEU A 236 -2.42 -13.20 0.79
CA LEU A 236 -3.58 -13.11 1.68
C LEU A 236 -3.65 -11.77 2.43
N GLY A 237 -2.60 -10.94 2.39
CA GLY A 237 -2.61 -9.61 3.00
C GLY A 237 -2.82 -9.63 4.52
N ILE A 238 -2.27 -10.63 5.22
CA ILE A 238 -2.48 -10.85 6.65
C ILE A 238 -1.90 -9.71 7.48
N VAL A 239 -2.74 -9.03 8.25
CA VAL A 239 -2.38 -7.89 9.10
C VAL A 239 -2.95 -8.07 10.50
N TYR A 240 -2.10 -7.89 11.54
CA TYR A 240 -2.53 -7.93 12.93
C TYR A 240 -3.35 -6.68 13.29
N THR A 241 -4.54 -6.87 13.87
CA THR A 241 -5.42 -5.78 14.28
C THR A 241 -5.03 -5.27 15.68
N PRO A 242 -4.78 -3.95 15.88
CA PRO A 242 -4.53 -3.39 17.18
C PRO A 242 -5.71 -3.63 18.14
N VAL A 243 -5.40 -4.01 19.37
CA VAL A 243 -6.44 -4.34 20.38
C VAL A 243 -7.33 -3.15 20.71
N GLU A 244 -6.81 -1.95 20.66
CA GLU A 244 -7.54 -0.71 20.89
C GLU A 244 -8.68 -0.53 19.88
N CYS A 245 -8.43 -0.90 18.62
CA CYS A 245 -9.47 -0.86 17.56
C CYS A 245 -10.51 -1.97 17.76
N VAL A 246 -10.08 -3.14 18.18
CA VAL A 246 -10.96 -4.29 18.44
C VAL A 246 -11.89 -4.00 19.62
N ASP A 247 -11.34 -3.50 20.72
CA ASP A 247 -12.11 -3.14 21.93
C ASP A 247 -13.15 -2.05 21.61
N PHE A 248 -12.73 -1.01 20.88
CA PHE A 248 -13.65 0.04 20.40
C PHE A 248 -14.81 -0.53 19.60
N ILE A 249 -14.55 -1.47 18.69
CA ILE A 249 -15.59 -2.10 17.85
C ILE A 249 -16.53 -2.92 18.71
N ILE A 250 -16.01 -3.75 19.62
CA ILE A 250 -16.80 -4.63 20.48
C ILE A 250 -17.75 -3.81 21.38
N HIS A 251 -17.21 -2.78 22.06
CA HIS A 251 -18.02 -1.91 22.92
C HIS A 251 -19.05 -1.13 22.11
N SER A 252 -18.66 -0.61 20.94
CA SER A 252 -19.57 0.09 20.04
C SER A 252 -20.72 -0.78 19.55
N VAL A 253 -20.46 -2.05 19.26
CA VAL A 253 -21.52 -3.00 18.85
C VAL A 253 -22.50 -3.24 19.99
N ASP A 254 -22.02 -3.41 21.24
CA ASP A 254 -22.89 -3.58 22.40
C ASP A 254 -23.76 -2.34 22.65
N ASP A 255 -23.19 -1.14 22.60
CA ASP A 255 -23.93 0.12 22.73
C ASP A 255 -25.02 0.26 21.65
N ILE A 256 -24.68 -0.05 20.38
CA ILE A 256 -25.65 -0.03 19.29
C ILE A 256 -26.74 -1.05 19.48
N LEU A 257 -26.42 -2.27 19.92
CA LEU A 257 -27.41 -3.30 20.19
C LEU A 257 -28.39 -2.86 21.28
N ARG A 258 -27.90 -2.27 22.36
CA ARG A 258 -28.74 -1.72 23.44
C ARG A 258 -29.61 -0.59 22.96
N LYS A 259 -29.07 0.35 22.22
CA LYS A 259 -29.74 1.57 21.78
C LYS A 259 -30.77 1.32 20.68
N GLU A 260 -30.45 0.45 19.74
CA GLU A 260 -31.23 0.24 18.50
C GLU A 260 -32.15 -0.99 18.55
N PHE A 261 -31.84 -1.97 19.42
CA PHE A 261 -32.51 -3.26 19.41
C PHE A 261 -32.92 -3.77 20.79
N ASP A 262 -32.65 -2.99 21.84
CA ASP A 262 -32.95 -3.34 23.23
C ASP A 262 -32.39 -4.72 23.66
N CYS A 263 -31.18 -5.04 23.16
CA CYS A 263 -30.49 -6.27 23.49
C CYS A 263 -28.98 -6.01 23.62
N SER A 264 -28.22 -7.00 24.08
CA SER A 264 -26.78 -6.94 24.31
C SER A 264 -26.04 -8.09 23.64
N LEU A 265 -24.71 -8.03 23.58
CA LEU A 265 -23.87 -9.15 23.11
C LEU A 265 -24.02 -10.41 23.96
N SER A 266 -24.51 -10.30 25.21
CA SER A 266 -24.72 -11.41 26.13
C SER A 266 -26.03 -12.15 25.86
N ASP A 267 -27.03 -11.49 25.29
CA ASP A 267 -28.39 -12.03 25.25
C ASP A 267 -28.52 -13.24 24.29
N GLU A 268 -29.48 -14.10 24.62
CA GLU A 268 -29.77 -15.31 23.84
C GLU A 268 -30.21 -14.98 22.39
N ASN A 269 -29.80 -15.80 21.44
CA ASN A 269 -30.04 -15.63 19.99
C ASN A 269 -29.37 -14.40 19.35
N VAL A 270 -28.45 -13.72 20.05
CA VAL A 270 -27.54 -12.74 19.45
C VAL A 270 -26.32 -13.47 18.92
N HIS A 271 -26.41 -14.06 17.73
CA HIS A 271 -25.29 -14.76 17.09
C HIS A 271 -24.28 -13.78 16.54
N ILE A 272 -22.99 -14.02 16.85
CA ILE A 272 -21.84 -13.19 16.53
C ILE A 272 -20.95 -13.95 15.56
N LEU A 273 -20.55 -13.33 14.47
CA LEU A 273 -19.68 -13.92 13.46
C LEU A 273 -18.46 -13.01 13.18
N ASP A 274 -17.28 -13.58 13.34
CA ASP A 274 -16.04 -13.02 12.78
C ASP A 274 -15.71 -13.78 11.48
N PRO A 275 -16.00 -13.19 10.29
CA PRO A 275 -15.82 -13.89 9.03
C PRO A 275 -14.36 -13.91 8.53
N PHE A 276 -13.43 -13.24 9.22
CA PHE A 276 -12.01 -13.11 8.86
C PHE A 276 -11.15 -13.18 10.12
N THR A 277 -11.27 -14.27 10.83
CA THR A 277 -10.84 -14.45 12.23
C THR A 277 -9.35 -14.20 12.46
N GLY A 278 -8.48 -14.50 11.48
CA GLY A 278 -7.06 -14.40 11.64
C GLY A 278 -6.56 -15.25 12.81
N THR A 279 -5.94 -14.62 13.79
CA THR A 279 -5.47 -15.30 15.03
C THR A 279 -6.48 -15.27 16.19
N GLY A 280 -7.74 -14.95 15.93
CA GLY A 280 -8.82 -14.96 16.91
C GLY A 280 -8.92 -13.72 17.80
N THR A 281 -8.30 -12.59 17.41
CA THR A 281 -8.21 -11.39 18.26
C THR A 281 -9.58 -10.82 18.62
N PHE A 282 -10.53 -10.74 17.70
CA PHE A 282 -11.88 -10.23 17.97
C PHE A 282 -12.61 -11.08 19.01
N ILE A 283 -12.58 -12.39 18.86
CA ILE A 283 -13.30 -13.29 19.75
C ILE A 283 -12.63 -13.40 21.13
N THR A 284 -11.31 -13.46 21.19
CA THR A 284 -10.60 -13.46 22.48
C THR A 284 -10.85 -12.18 23.27
N ARG A 285 -10.84 -11.02 22.57
CA ARG A 285 -11.17 -9.74 23.20
C ARG A 285 -12.65 -9.66 23.60
N LEU A 286 -13.57 -10.19 22.80
CA LEU A 286 -14.99 -10.28 23.13
C LEU A 286 -15.21 -11.08 24.41
N LEU A 287 -14.60 -12.25 24.55
CA LEU A 287 -14.70 -13.07 25.76
C LEU A 287 -14.12 -12.36 27.00
N GLN A 288 -13.04 -11.60 26.83
CA GLN A 288 -12.36 -10.85 27.89
C GLN A 288 -13.02 -9.51 28.23
N SER A 289 -13.91 -8.99 27.39
CA SER A 289 -14.49 -7.64 27.52
C SER A 289 -15.36 -7.45 28.77
N GLY A 290 -15.89 -8.54 29.32
CA GLY A 290 -16.87 -8.50 30.40
C GLY A 290 -18.30 -8.15 29.93
N LEU A 291 -18.52 -7.94 28.63
CA LEU A 291 -19.85 -7.65 28.08
C LEU A 291 -20.74 -8.91 27.99
N ILE A 292 -20.12 -10.08 27.88
CA ILE A 292 -20.84 -11.36 28.03
C ILE A 292 -20.84 -11.72 29.51
N ARG A 293 -22.04 -11.88 30.12
CA ARG A 293 -22.20 -12.25 31.48
C ARG A 293 -21.59 -13.64 31.78
N PRO A 294 -20.99 -13.89 32.95
CA PRO A 294 -20.34 -15.16 33.27
C PRO A 294 -21.25 -16.38 33.04
N GLU A 295 -22.54 -16.27 33.36
CA GLU A 295 -23.53 -17.32 33.17
C GLU A 295 -23.84 -17.62 31.70
N ASP A 296 -23.64 -16.67 30.79
CA ASP A 296 -23.91 -16.78 29.35
C ASP A 296 -22.68 -17.26 28.57
N LEU A 297 -21.48 -17.16 29.13
CA LEU A 297 -20.21 -17.47 28.43
C LEU A 297 -20.22 -18.85 27.76
N GLU A 298 -20.69 -19.89 28.47
CA GLU A 298 -20.71 -21.24 27.90
C GLU A 298 -21.72 -21.39 26.76
N ARG A 299 -22.89 -20.78 26.89
CA ARG A 299 -23.92 -20.78 25.83
C ARG A 299 -23.40 -20.07 24.58
N LYS A 300 -22.81 -18.89 24.75
CA LYS A 300 -22.22 -18.11 23.65
C LYS A 300 -21.13 -18.89 22.95
N TYR A 301 -20.18 -19.43 23.74
CA TYR A 301 -19.06 -20.19 23.22
C TYR A 301 -19.49 -21.42 22.40
N LYS A 302 -20.48 -22.17 22.88
CA LYS A 302 -20.95 -23.40 22.21
C LYS A 302 -21.82 -23.14 21.00
N ASN A 303 -22.66 -22.09 21.03
CA ASN A 303 -23.79 -22.02 20.10
C ASN A 303 -23.84 -20.74 19.28
N GLU A 304 -23.32 -19.59 19.77
CA GLU A 304 -23.66 -18.29 19.23
C GLU A 304 -22.45 -17.45 18.80
N ILE A 305 -21.23 -17.95 19.03
CA ILE A 305 -19.99 -17.36 18.48
C ILE A 305 -19.52 -18.20 17.33
N HIS A 306 -19.29 -17.55 16.19
CA HIS A 306 -18.91 -18.18 14.92
C HIS A 306 -17.65 -17.48 14.36
N CYS A 307 -16.81 -18.28 13.70
CA CYS A 307 -15.52 -17.82 13.16
C CYS A 307 -15.25 -18.49 11.82
N ASN A 308 -14.68 -17.73 10.87
CA ASN A 308 -14.19 -18.29 9.61
C ASN A 308 -12.73 -17.90 9.40
N GLU A 309 -11.91 -18.87 9.03
CA GLU A 309 -10.53 -18.63 8.65
C GLU A 309 -10.14 -19.51 7.46
N LEU A 310 -9.48 -18.90 6.46
CA LEU A 310 -9.04 -19.58 5.24
C LEU A 310 -7.65 -20.23 5.41
N VAL A 311 -6.79 -19.61 6.22
CA VAL A 311 -5.39 -20.02 6.39
C VAL A 311 -5.27 -21.02 7.51
N LEU A 312 -4.83 -22.23 7.20
CA LEU A 312 -4.76 -23.34 8.16
C LEU A 312 -4.02 -23.00 9.45
N LEU A 313 -2.87 -22.34 9.36
CA LEU A 313 -2.09 -21.98 10.55
C LEU A 313 -2.81 -20.92 11.40
N ALA A 314 -3.41 -19.90 10.78
CA ALA A 314 -4.18 -18.89 11.48
C ALA A 314 -5.40 -19.50 12.17
N TYR A 315 -6.09 -20.43 11.49
CA TYR A 315 -7.18 -21.23 12.05
C TYR A 315 -6.76 -21.97 13.32
N TYR A 316 -5.63 -22.69 13.31
CA TYR A 316 -5.11 -23.37 14.49
C TYR A 316 -4.81 -22.41 15.65
N ILE A 317 -4.19 -21.29 15.34
CA ILE A 317 -3.85 -20.28 16.35
C ILE A 317 -5.11 -19.65 16.94
N ALA A 318 -6.10 -19.33 16.11
CA ALA A 318 -7.38 -18.78 16.56
C ALA A 318 -8.10 -19.74 17.50
N ASP A 319 -8.19 -21.01 17.10
CA ASP A 319 -8.84 -22.05 17.88
C ASP A 319 -8.22 -22.16 19.29
N VAL A 320 -6.91 -22.35 19.35
CA VAL A 320 -6.18 -22.45 20.63
C VAL A 320 -6.28 -21.18 21.48
N ASN A 321 -6.23 -19.99 20.86
CA ASN A 321 -6.34 -18.73 21.60
C ASN A 321 -7.74 -18.57 22.22
N ILE A 322 -8.78 -18.87 21.44
CA ILE A 322 -10.18 -18.76 21.89
C ILE A 322 -10.44 -19.77 23.03
N GLU A 323 -10.02 -21.02 22.85
CA GLU A 323 -10.15 -22.06 23.88
C GLU A 323 -9.41 -21.70 25.16
N SER A 324 -8.16 -21.24 25.03
CA SER A 324 -7.34 -20.84 26.19
C SER A 324 -7.98 -19.71 26.99
N VAL A 325 -8.51 -18.70 26.30
CA VAL A 325 -9.20 -17.58 26.97
C VAL A 325 -10.48 -18.07 27.63
N PHE A 326 -11.31 -18.84 26.93
CA PHE A 326 -12.55 -19.37 27.49
C PHE A 326 -12.30 -20.19 28.75
N HIS A 327 -11.38 -21.16 28.70
CA HIS A 327 -11.06 -22.00 29.87
C HIS A 327 -10.46 -21.23 31.04
N SER A 328 -9.70 -20.15 30.77
CA SER A 328 -9.19 -19.28 31.82
C SER A 328 -10.29 -18.52 32.55
N LEU A 329 -11.38 -18.18 31.88
CA LEU A 329 -12.51 -17.44 32.44
C LEU A 329 -13.47 -18.34 33.18
N VAL A 330 -13.77 -19.54 32.64
CA VAL A 330 -14.83 -20.41 33.21
C VAL A 330 -14.33 -21.37 34.28
N LYS A 331 -13.00 -21.64 34.37
CA LYS A 331 -12.36 -22.52 35.40
C LYS A 331 -13.05 -23.88 35.54
N ARG A 332 -13.19 -24.60 34.44
CA ARG A 332 -13.82 -25.95 34.44
C ARG A 332 -12.78 -27.05 34.62
N ASP A 333 -13.20 -28.15 35.23
CA ASP A 333 -12.40 -29.38 35.37
C ASP A 333 -12.38 -30.22 34.07
N THR A 334 -13.32 -29.98 33.13
CA THR A 334 -13.44 -30.73 31.88
C THR A 334 -13.18 -29.83 30.71
N TYR A 335 -12.34 -30.27 29.80
CA TYR A 335 -12.05 -29.58 28.53
C TYR A 335 -13.29 -29.55 27.62
N LEU A 336 -13.50 -28.40 26.98
CA LEU A 336 -14.57 -28.13 26.04
C LEU A 336 -13.99 -27.51 24.76
N PRO A 337 -14.00 -28.21 23.62
CA PRO A 337 -13.47 -27.67 22.37
C PRO A 337 -14.35 -26.55 21.81
N PHE A 338 -13.77 -25.68 20.97
CA PHE A 338 -14.49 -24.62 20.31
C PHE A 338 -14.97 -25.06 18.91
N GLU A 339 -16.22 -25.48 18.82
CA GLU A 339 -16.84 -25.91 17.55
C GLU A 339 -17.29 -24.74 16.66
N GLY A 340 -17.21 -23.50 17.15
CA GLY A 340 -17.67 -22.31 16.42
C GLY A 340 -16.74 -21.86 15.28
N ILE A 341 -15.50 -22.37 15.22
CA ILE A 341 -14.54 -22.01 14.17
C ILE A 341 -14.57 -22.99 13.00
N CYS A 342 -14.61 -22.45 11.79
CA CYS A 342 -14.60 -23.20 10.53
C CYS A 342 -13.36 -22.87 9.70
N LEU A 343 -12.68 -23.89 9.19
CA LEU A 343 -11.70 -23.72 8.12
C LEU A 343 -12.44 -23.58 6.80
N THR A 344 -12.64 -22.35 6.33
CA THR A 344 -13.43 -22.08 5.12
C THR A 344 -13.11 -20.71 4.54
N ASP A 345 -13.33 -20.54 3.24
CA ASP A 345 -13.35 -19.23 2.60
C ASP A 345 -14.74 -18.61 2.75
N THR A 346 -14.82 -17.53 3.51
CA THR A 346 -16.08 -16.80 3.77
C THR A 346 -16.83 -16.44 2.48
N PHE A 347 -16.13 -15.95 1.47
CA PHE A 347 -16.78 -15.58 0.21
C PHE A 347 -17.33 -16.78 -0.55
N GLN A 348 -16.66 -17.94 -0.42
CA GLN A 348 -17.10 -19.17 -1.07
C GLN A 348 -18.40 -19.73 -0.46
N THR A 349 -18.71 -19.36 0.79
CA THR A 349 -19.92 -19.88 1.49
C THR A 349 -21.23 -19.51 0.80
N THR A 350 -21.23 -18.48 -0.06
CA THR A 350 -22.42 -18.00 -0.81
C THR A 350 -22.36 -18.31 -2.31
N GLU A 351 -21.27 -18.94 -2.82
CA GLU A 351 -21.09 -19.14 -4.26
C GLU A 351 -21.93 -20.28 -4.85
N ASN A 352 -22.23 -21.31 -4.05
CA ASN A 352 -23.01 -22.45 -4.51
C ASN A 352 -24.00 -22.90 -3.43
N GLU A 353 -25.28 -22.70 -3.69
CA GLU A 353 -26.35 -23.27 -2.84
C GLU A 353 -26.42 -24.82 -2.91
N GLU A 354 -25.91 -25.40 -4.01
CA GLU A 354 -25.92 -26.85 -4.25
C GLU A 354 -24.62 -27.56 -3.89
N ASN A 355 -23.59 -26.87 -3.45
CA ASN A 355 -22.31 -27.49 -3.07
C ASN A 355 -22.51 -28.34 -1.81
N VAL A 356 -22.64 -29.63 -2.00
CA VAL A 356 -22.50 -30.59 -0.91
C VAL A 356 -21.05 -30.54 -0.43
N LEU A 357 -20.85 -30.01 0.76
CA LEU A 357 -19.56 -30.02 1.42
C LEU A 357 -19.04 -31.44 1.54
N ASP A 358 -17.74 -31.65 1.37
CA ASP A 358 -17.17 -32.99 1.45
C ASP A 358 -17.22 -33.52 2.89
N GLN A 359 -18.00 -34.57 3.08
CA GLN A 359 -18.14 -35.27 4.35
C GLN A 359 -17.13 -36.43 4.52
N THR A 360 -16.32 -36.73 3.51
CA THR A 360 -15.38 -37.85 3.56
C THR A 360 -14.13 -37.53 4.32
N TRP A 361 -13.51 -36.40 4.01
CA TRP A 361 -12.26 -35.95 4.62
C TRP A 361 -12.47 -34.93 5.74
N PHE A 362 -13.46 -34.04 5.64
CA PHE A 362 -13.70 -32.96 6.60
C PHE A 362 -15.13 -32.95 7.17
N PRO A 363 -15.68 -34.10 7.68
CA PRO A 363 -17.09 -34.21 8.02
C PRO A 363 -17.56 -33.23 9.10
N GLU A 364 -16.76 -33.05 10.14
CA GLU A 364 -17.10 -32.16 11.25
C GLU A 364 -16.98 -30.68 10.85
N ASN A 365 -15.93 -30.31 10.12
CA ASN A 365 -15.79 -28.96 9.62
C ASN A 365 -16.94 -28.60 8.67
N ALA A 366 -17.33 -29.53 7.78
CA ALA A 366 -18.47 -29.36 6.90
C ALA A 366 -19.79 -29.17 7.67
N ALA A 367 -20.01 -29.98 8.71
CA ALA A 367 -21.19 -29.83 9.58
C ALA A 367 -21.22 -28.48 10.32
N ASN A 368 -20.06 -27.99 10.79
CA ASN A 368 -19.94 -26.69 11.45
C ASN A 368 -20.21 -25.54 10.48
N VAL A 369 -19.71 -25.60 9.23
CA VAL A 369 -20.02 -24.61 8.18
C VAL A 369 -21.52 -24.60 7.90
N ASP A 370 -22.17 -25.75 7.76
CA ASP A 370 -23.61 -25.84 7.54
C ASP A 370 -24.44 -25.31 8.72
N LYS A 371 -24.03 -25.60 9.95
CA LYS A 371 -24.61 -25.02 11.17
C LYS A 371 -24.51 -23.49 11.17
N GLN A 372 -23.35 -22.96 10.84
CA GLN A 372 -23.09 -21.53 10.77
C GLN A 372 -23.90 -20.84 9.66
N LYS A 373 -24.02 -21.46 8.47
CA LYS A 373 -24.86 -20.92 7.39
C LYS A 373 -26.32 -20.73 7.81
N LYS A 374 -26.86 -21.62 8.64
CA LYS A 374 -28.23 -21.59 9.14
C LYS A 374 -28.43 -20.72 10.37
N ALA A 375 -27.36 -20.31 11.03
CA ALA A 375 -27.44 -19.50 12.24
C ALA A 375 -28.03 -18.10 11.94
N PRO A 376 -28.91 -17.57 12.79
CA PRO A 376 -29.47 -16.23 12.64
C PRO A 376 -28.46 -15.16 13.07
N VAL A 377 -27.43 -14.96 12.27
CA VAL A 377 -26.33 -14.03 12.58
C VAL A 377 -26.85 -12.62 12.68
N ARG A 378 -26.64 -11.98 13.82
CA ARG A 378 -27.06 -10.62 14.14
C ARG A 378 -25.93 -9.63 14.21
N VAL A 379 -24.73 -10.11 14.53
CA VAL A 379 -23.51 -9.31 14.61
C VAL A 379 -22.45 -9.92 13.68
N ILE A 380 -21.92 -9.11 12.77
CA ILE A 380 -20.76 -9.45 11.96
C ILE A 380 -19.68 -8.43 12.26
N MET A 381 -18.55 -8.86 12.80
CA MET A 381 -17.42 -7.97 13.12
C MET A 381 -16.10 -8.61 12.74
N GLY A 382 -15.14 -7.82 12.27
CA GLY A 382 -13.84 -8.34 11.86
C GLY A 382 -12.98 -7.38 11.10
N ASN A 383 -11.86 -7.89 10.59
CA ASN A 383 -10.89 -7.18 9.78
C ASN A 383 -10.78 -7.86 8.40
N PRO A 384 -11.55 -7.45 7.38
CA PRO A 384 -11.53 -8.09 6.07
C PRO A 384 -10.20 -7.91 5.35
N PRO A 385 -9.85 -8.79 4.37
CA PRO A 385 -8.59 -8.72 3.64
C PRO A 385 -8.45 -7.44 2.81
N TYR A 386 -7.22 -6.90 2.73
CA TYR A 386 -6.89 -5.61 2.10
C TYR A 386 -6.35 -5.72 0.66
N SER A 387 -6.48 -6.85 0.00
CA SER A 387 -6.01 -6.98 -1.39
C SER A 387 -6.75 -6.01 -2.32
N VAL A 388 -5.98 -5.19 -3.06
CA VAL A 388 -6.51 -4.15 -3.95
C VAL A 388 -6.10 -4.47 -5.37
N GLY A 389 -7.09 -4.70 -6.25
CA GLY A 389 -6.99 -4.59 -7.71
C GLY A 389 -5.85 -5.31 -8.41
N GLN A 390 -5.21 -6.28 -7.81
CA GLN A 390 -4.07 -6.97 -8.38
C GLN A 390 -4.53 -7.90 -9.51
N LYS A 391 -4.28 -7.46 -10.75
CA LYS A 391 -4.47 -8.26 -11.97
C LYS A 391 -3.16 -8.82 -12.53
N SER A 392 -2.03 -8.61 -11.82
CA SER A 392 -0.72 -9.02 -12.31
C SER A 392 -0.49 -10.50 -12.01
N ALA A 393 -0.40 -11.29 -13.06
CA ALA A 393 0.03 -12.69 -12.97
C ALA A 393 1.49 -12.84 -12.49
N ASN A 394 2.29 -11.75 -12.56
CA ASN A 394 3.70 -11.76 -12.14
C ASN A 394 3.90 -11.92 -10.63
N ASP A 395 2.89 -11.57 -9.82
CA ASP A 395 3.00 -11.59 -8.36
C ASP A 395 2.22 -12.75 -7.72
N ASN A 396 1.62 -13.64 -8.50
CA ASN A 396 0.69 -14.70 -8.04
C ASN A 396 -0.44 -14.18 -7.13
N ALA A 397 -0.75 -12.89 -7.22
CA ALA A 397 -1.63 -12.15 -6.34
C ALA A 397 -2.87 -11.64 -7.08
N GLN A 398 -3.47 -12.46 -7.94
CA GLN A 398 -4.77 -12.17 -8.52
C GLN A 398 -5.85 -12.24 -7.44
N ASN A 399 -6.72 -11.23 -7.39
CA ASN A 399 -7.94 -11.33 -6.59
C ASN A 399 -8.76 -12.53 -7.11
N LEU A 400 -9.14 -13.41 -6.20
CA LEU A 400 -10.01 -14.53 -6.54
C LEU A 400 -11.36 -14.01 -7.08
N SER A 401 -11.87 -14.66 -8.10
CA SER A 401 -13.18 -14.37 -8.67
C SER A 401 -14.22 -15.24 -7.96
N TYR A 402 -15.31 -14.60 -7.53
CA TYR A 402 -16.46 -15.26 -6.91
C TYR A 402 -17.67 -14.91 -7.75
N ALA A 403 -18.17 -15.86 -8.54
CA ALA A 403 -19.13 -15.60 -9.60
C ALA A 403 -20.43 -14.99 -9.09
N HIS A 404 -20.98 -15.53 -8.00
CA HIS A 404 -22.20 -15.01 -7.39
C HIS A 404 -21.98 -13.65 -6.74
N LEU A 405 -20.95 -13.52 -5.90
CA LEU A 405 -20.64 -12.28 -5.20
C LEU A 405 -20.25 -11.15 -6.17
N ASP A 406 -19.44 -11.45 -7.20
CA ASP A 406 -19.09 -10.49 -8.25
C ASP A 406 -20.32 -10.04 -9.05
N LYS A 407 -21.28 -10.95 -9.32
CA LYS A 407 -22.56 -10.60 -9.91
C LYS A 407 -23.39 -9.70 -9.00
N ARG A 408 -23.45 -9.99 -7.70
CA ARG A 408 -24.13 -9.12 -6.71
C ARG A 408 -23.55 -7.71 -6.71
N ILE A 409 -22.20 -7.57 -6.73
CA ILE A 409 -21.54 -6.26 -6.84
C ILE A 409 -21.89 -5.57 -8.17
N ALA A 410 -21.92 -6.30 -9.28
CA ALA A 410 -22.29 -5.75 -10.59
C ALA A 410 -23.72 -5.19 -10.60
N GLU A 411 -24.67 -5.91 -10.00
CA GLU A 411 -26.09 -5.56 -9.96
C GLU A 411 -26.42 -4.46 -8.94
N THR A 412 -25.56 -4.23 -7.94
CA THR A 412 -25.75 -3.23 -6.87
C THR A 412 -24.76 -2.08 -7.03
N TYR A 413 -23.58 -2.20 -6.45
CA TYR A 413 -22.56 -1.14 -6.36
C TYR A 413 -22.13 -0.62 -7.73
N ALA A 414 -21.81 -1.50 -8.65
CA ALA A 414 -21.34 -1.10 -9.97
C ALA A 414 -22.46 -0.51 -10.85
N LYS A 415 -23.71 -0.99 -10.69
CA LYS A 415 -24.86 -0.43 -11.37
C LYS A 415 -25.18 0.97 -10.87
N ALA A 416 -25.08 1.23 -9.58
CA ALA A 416 -25.34 2.53 -8.95
C ALA A 416 -24.21 3.55 -9.19
N ALA A 417 -22.99 3.10 -9.58
CA ALA A 417 -21.84 3.97 -9.82
C ALA A 417 -21.85 4.56 -11.23
N GLN A 418 -21.55 5.86 -11.36
CA GLN A 418 -21.38 6.57 -12.63
C GLN A 418 -19.92 6.54 -13.12
N ALA A 419 -18.96 6.23 -12.24
CA ALA A 419 -17.55 6.17 -12.58
C ALA A 419 -17.27 5.21 -13.75
N THR A 420 -16.43 5.63 -14.71
CA THR A 420 -16.05 4.82 -15.88
C THR A 420 -15.21 3.61 -15.50
N ASN A 421 -14.30 3.74 -14.52
CA ASN A 421 -13.48 2.64 -14.01
C ASN A 421 -14.05 2.15 -12.67
N LYS A 422 -14.63 0.95 -12.69
CA LYS A 422 -15.30 0.32 -11.55
C LYS A 422 -14.49 -0.85 -10.93
N ASN A 423 -13.24 -1.05 -11.36
CA ASN A 423 -12.45 -2.21 -10.94
C ASN A 423 -12.26 -2.29 -9.41
N SER A 424 -12.10 -1.15 -8.73
CA SER A 424 -11.92 -1.10 -7.28
C SER A 424 -13.16 -1.48 -6.46
N LEU A 425 -14.33 -1.59 -7.10
CA LEU A 425 -15.53 -2.14 -6.45
C LEU A 425 -15.44 -3.65 -6.23
N TYR A 426 -14.51 -4.33 -6.88
CA TYR A 426 -14.26 -5.77 -6.74
C TYR A 426 -13.07 -6.08 -5.83
N ASP A 427 -12.54 -5.10 -5.12
CA ASP A 427 -11.51 -5.31 -4.10
C ASP A 427 -12.07 -6.14 -2.93
N SER A 428 -11.22 -6.95 -2.31
CA SER A 428 -11.65 -7.95 -1.31
C SER A 428 -12.43 -7.33 -0.14
N TYR A 429 -12.02 -6.15 0.34
CA TYR A 429 -12.76 -5.49 1.43
C TYR A 429 -14.16 -5.02 1.01
N ILE A 430 -14.37 -4.59 -0.25
CA ILE A 430 -15.70 -4.26 -0.78
C ILE A 430 -16.57 -5.53 -0.93
N LYS A 431 -15.96 -6.63 -1.37
CA LYS A 431 -16.60 -7.95 -1.37
C LYS A 431 -17.08 -8.36 0.02
N ALA A 432 -16.24 -8.08 1.06
CA ALA A 432 -16.61 -8.36 2.44
C ALA A 432 -17.85 -7.56 2.89
N PHE A 433 -17.94 -6.29 2.54
CA PHE A 433 -19.13 -5.48 2.82
C PHE A 433 -20.35 -6.03 2.09
N ARG A 434 -20.23 -6.42 0.80
CA ARG A 434 -21.39 -6.97 0.07
C ARG A 434 -21.85 -8.29 0.66
N TRP A 435 -20.91 -9.19 0.93
CA TRP A 435 -21.18 -10.48 1.57
C TRP A 435 -21.88 -10.30 2.95
N ALA A 436 -21.34 -9.40 3.79
CA ALA A 436 -21.91 -9.13 5.10
C ALA A 436 -23.30 -8.47 5.02
N SER A 437 -23.51 -7.55 4.05
CA SER A 437 -24.81 -6.91 3.81
C SER A 437 -25.86 -7.91 3.36
N ASP A 438 -25.51 -8.84 2.46
CA ASP A 438 -26.42 -9.89 2.03
C ASP A 438 -26.71 -10.84 3.21
N ARG A 439 -25.69 -11.21 4.00
CA ARG A 439 -25.84 -12.09 5.17
C ARG A 439 -26.72 -11.49 6.28
N ILE A 440 -26.56 -10.20 6.58
CA ILE A 440 -27.36 -9.53 7.62
C ILE A 440 -28.78 -9.21 7.12
N ALA A 441 -28.98 -9.15 5.79
CA ALA A 441 -30.31 -8.92 5.20
C ALA A 441 -31.30 -10.06 5.51
N ASP A 442 -30.79 -11.27 5.74
CA ASP A 442 -31.60 -12.45 6.09
C ASP A 442 -32.08 -12.43 7.55
N CYS A 443 -31.48 -11.58 8.39
CA CYS A 443 -31.86 -11.45 9.79
C CYS A 443 -33.12 -10.58 9.95
N LYS A 444 -34.25 -11.18 10.31
CA LYS A 444 -35.53 -10.48 10.44
C LYS A 444 -35.55 -9.40 11.50
N ASP A 445 -34.75 -9.59 12.56
CA ASP A 445 -34.64 -8.66 13.69
C ASP A 445 -33.59 -7.56 13.44
N GLY A 446 -32.97 -7.57 12.25
CA GLY A 446 -31.88 -6.68 11.90
C GLY A 446 -30.58 -7.03 12.60
N GLY A 447 -29.59 -6.14 12.50
CA GLY A 447 -28.28 -6.38 13.12
C GLY A 447 -27.22 -5.35 12.76
N VAL A 448 -26.00 -5.67 13.08
CA VAL A 448 -24.84 -4.78 12.99
C VAL A 448 -23.70 -5.45 12.22
N VAL A 449 -23.13 -4.72 11.26
CA VAL A 449 -21.86 -5.07 10.59
C VAL A 449 -20.81 -4.07 11.04
N ALA A 450 -19.71 -4.53 11.62
CA ALA A 450 -18.66 -3.68 12.17
C ALA A 450 -17.27 -4.13 11.66
N PHE A 451 -16.71 -3.37 10.73
CA PHE A 451 -15.43 -3.69 10.12
C PHE A 451 -14.38 -2.59 10.35
N ILE A 452 -13.15 -3.01 10.62
CA ILE A 452 -11.98 -2.19 10.41
C ILE A 452 -11.41 -2.49 9.03
N SER A 453 -11.41 -1.53 8.11
CA SER A 453 -11.13 -1.78 6.70
C SER A 453 -10.34 -0.66 6.04
N ASN A 454 -9.99 -0.85 4.76
CA ASN A 454 -9.45 0.22 3.92
C ASN A 454 -10.47 1.37 3.82
N GLY A 455 -10.08 2.58 4.28
CA GLY A 455 -10.94 3.78 4.31
C GLY A 455 -10.97 4.56 2.99
N ALA A 456 -10.29 4.13 1.93
CA ALA A 456 -10.29 4.84 0.65
C ALA A 456 -11.69 4.95 0.00
N TRP A 457 -12.62 4.10 0.37
CA TRP A 457 -13.99 4.11 -0.14
C TRP A 457 -14.80 5.33 0.31
N ILE A 458 -14.43 5.99 1.42
CA ILE A 458 -15.18 7.12 2.00
C ILE A 458 -15.25 8.29 1.00
N ASP A 459 -14.15 8.54 0.26
CA ASP A 459 -14.04 9.63 -0.72
C ASP A 459 -13.74 9.14 -2.15
N GLY A 460 -13.55 7.84 -2.35
CA GLY A 460 -13.18 7.26 -3.65
C GLY A 460 -14.26 7.45 -4.70
N ASN A 461 -13.84 7.86 -5.92
CA ASN A 461 -14.77 8.15 -7.02
C ASN A 461 -15.52 6.89 -7.51
N ALA A 462 -14.84 5.76 -7.63
CA ALA A 462 -15.48 4.52 -8.07
C ALA A 462 -16.47 3.95 -7.02
N GLN A 463 -16.29 4.31 -5.75
CA GLN A 463 -17.09 3.82 -4.64
C GLN A 463 -18.38 4.62 -4.40
N GLU A 464 -18.73 5.59 -5.26
CA GLU A 464 -19.98 6.33 -5.13
C GLU A 464 -21.21 5.40 -5.10
N GLY A 465 -21.24 4.38 -5.98
CA GLY A 465 -22.35 3.41 -6.00
C GLY A 465 -22.37 2.52 -4.75
N PHE A 466 -21.22 2.18 -4.19
CA PHE A 466 -21.13 1.50 -2.90
C PHE A 466 -21.75 2.34 -1.79
N ARG A 467 -21.36 3.61 -1.66
CA ARG A 467 -21.91 4.53 -0.66
C ARG A 467 -23.44 4.69 -0.79
N LYS A 468 -23.96 4.89 -2.02
CA LYS A 468 -25.39 4.98 -2.28
C LYS A 468 -26.15 3.72 -1.84
N CYS A 469 -25.62 2.53 -2.13
CA CYS A 469 -26.23 1.27 -1.67
C CYS A 469 -26.21 1.15 -0.14
N LEU A 470 -25.15 1.57 0.54
CA LEU A 470 -25.13 1.57 2.01
C LEU A 470 -26.18 2.51 2.59
N GLU A 471 -26.38 3.70 1.99
CA GLU A 471 -27.43 4.64 2.39
C GLU A 471 -28.84 4.04 2.29
N ASP A 472 -29.08 3.22 1.27
CA ASP A 472 -30.40 2.62 1.00
C ASP A 472 -30.62 1.32 1.81
N GLU A 473 -29.57 0.56 2.15
CA GLU A 473 -29.65 -0.74 2.80
C GLU A 473 -29.65 -0.70 4.33
N TYR A 474 -29.13 0.39 4.93
CA TYR A 474 -28.97 0.51 6.37
C TYR A 474 -29.78 1.67 6.96
N SER A 475 -29.97 1.68 8.26
CA SER A 475 -30.68 2.73 9.01
C SER A 475 -29.73 3.77 9.61
N SER A 476 -28.54 3.32 10.03
CA SER A 476 -27.49 4.19 10.59
C SER A 476 -26.12 3.68 10.17
N ILE A 477 -25.22 4.60 9.89
CA ILE A 477 -23.84 4.31 9.46
C ILE A 477 -22.89 5.16 10.30
N TYR A 478 -21.97 4.54 11.01
CA TYR A 478 -20.90 5.22 11.75
C TYR A 478 -19.58 4.99 11.06
N VAL A 479 -18.84 6.06 10.78
CA VAL A 479 -17.53 6.00 10.12
C VAL A 479 -16.51 6.79 10.93
N LEU A 480 -15.60 6.09 11.57
CA LEU A 480 -14.43 6.67 12.23
C LEU A 480 -13.24 6.56 11.27
N ASN A 481 -12.85 7.68 10.66
CA ASN A 481 -11.73 7.76 9.73
C ASN A 481 -10.42 7.88 10.51
N LEU A 482 -9.59 6.84 10.47
CA LEU A 482 -8.30 6.76 11.15
C LEU A 482 -7.14 7.28 10.29
N ARG A 483 -7.39 7.67 9.04
CA ARG A 483 -6.36 8.16 8.11
C ARG A 483 -5.19 7.17 7.93
N GLY A 484 -3.95 7.66 7.81
CA GLY A 484 -2.76 6.81 7.72
C GLY A 484 -2.38 6.39 6.29
N ASN A 485 -2.85 7.11 5.28
CA ASN A 485 -2.56 6.84 3.86
C ASN A 485 -1.09 7.11 3.53
N GLN A 486 -0.30 6.05 3.44
CA GLN A 486 1.13 6.12 3.07
C GLN A 486 1.38 6.11 1.55
N ARG A 487 0.33 6.15 0.74
CA ARG A 487 0.43 6.31 -0.72
C ARG A 487 0.47 7.78 -1.13
N THR A 488 0.20 8.69 -0.20
CA THR A 488 0.34 10.14 -0.36
C THR A 488 1.80 10.56 -0.18
N SER A 489 2.12 11.80 -0.52
CA SER A 489 3.46 12.37 -0.40
C SER A 489 3.39 13.82 0.08
N GLY A 490 4.53 14.37 0.49
CA GLY A 490 4.63 15.77 0.94
C GLY A 490 3.80 16.04 2.19
N GLU A 491 3.16 17.21 2.22
CA GLU A 491 2.35 17.68 3.35
C GLU A 491 1.12 16.81 3.62
N LEU A 492 0.47 16.33 2.56
CA LEU A 492 -0.68 15.43 2.69
C LEU A 492 -0.30 14.16 3.46
N SER A 493 0.88 13.58 3.17
CA SER A 493 1.37 12.40 3.90
C SER A 493 1.68 12.72 5.37
N ARG A 494 2.09 13.95 5.70
CA ARG A 494 2.28 14.36 7.10
C ARG A 494 0.95 14.51 7.83
N LYS A 495 -0.06 15.10 7.18
CA LYS A 495 -1.42 15.20 7.73
C LYS A 495 -2.03 13.83 7.98
N GLU A 496 -1.83 12.89 7.07
CA GLU A 496 -2.28 11.50 7.23
C GLU A 496 -1.66 10.82 8.48
N GLY A 497 -0.46 11.22 8.88
CA GLY A 497 0.21 10.75 10.07
C GLY A 497 0.65 9.30 10.04
N GLY A 498 0.74 8.67 11.21
CA GLY A 498 1.15 7.27 11.36
C GLY A 498 0.09 6.29 10.83
N LYS A 499 0.54 5.20 10.21
CA LYS A 499 -0.36 4.11 9.80
C LYS A 499 -0.81 3.29 11.01
N ILE A 500 -2.05 2.83 11.02
CA ILE A 500 -2.64 2.05 12.12
C ILE A 500 -1.96 0.69 12.26
N PHE A 501 -1.75 -0.02 11.15
CA PHE A 501 -1.10 -1.33 11.16
C PHE A 501 0.43 -1.18 11.10
N GLY A 502 1.14 -1.93 11.92
CA GLY A 502 2.61 -1.86 12.02
C GLY A 502 3.34 -2.31 10.76
N SER A 503 2.86 -3.35 10.09
CA SER A 503 3.41 -3.90 8.85
C SER A 503 2.29 -4.10 7.81
N GLY A 504 2.66 -4.22 6.53
CA GLY A 504 1.73 -4.54 5.44
C GLY A 504 1.07 -3.32 4.82
N SER A 505 -0.19 -3.03 5.13
CA SER A 505 -1.01 -2.04 4.41
C SER A 505 -0.45 -0.61 4.44
N ARG A 506 -0.53 0.06 3.29
CA ARG A 506 -0.21 1.48 3.09
C ARG A 506 -1.45 2.33 2.81
N THR A 507 -2.65 1.74 2.91
CA THR A 507 -3.94 2.40 2.67
C THR A 507 -4.41 3.17 3.90
N PRO A 508 -5.29 4.17 3.74
CA PRO A 508 -6.00 4.75 4.87
C PRO A 508 -6.89 3.69 5.52
N ILE A 509 -7.18 3.85 6.81
CA ILE A 509 -7.97 2.90 7.57
C ILE A 509 -9.21 3.61 8.12
N SER A 510 -10.35 2.90 8.13
CA SER A 510 -11.57 3.31 8.82
C SER A 510 -12.16 2.18 9.64
N ILE A 511 -12.78 2.54 10.77
CA ILE A 511 -13.74 1.68 11.47
C ILE A 511 -15.12 2.08 10.99
N THR A 512 -15.90 1.12 10.53
CA THR A 512 -17.25 1.34 9.98
C THR A 512 -18.24 0.42 10.68
N LEU A 513 -19.30 0.99 11.23
CA LEU A 513 -20.41 0.23 11.79
C LEU A 513 -21.68 0.55 11.00
N LEU A 514 -22.29 -0.50 10.46
CA LEU A 514 -23.51 -0.44 9.65
C LEU A 514 -24.65 -1.08 10.44
N VAL A 515 -25.68 -0.32 10.69
CA VAL A 515 -26.83 -0.75 11.51
C VAL A 515 -28.05 -0.95 10.62
N LYS A 516 -28.57 -2.17 10.58
CA LYS A 516 -29.80 -2.49 9.86
C LYS A 516 -30.93 -2.69 10.85
N ASN A 517 -31.71 -1.65 11.10
CA ASN A 517 -32.90 -1.72 11.94
C ASN A 517 -34.16 -1.75 11.07
N PRO A 518 -34.88 -2.87 10.98
CA PRO A 518 -36.06 -3.02 10.14
C PRO A 518 -37.23 -2.09 10.54
N ALA A 519 -37.25 -1.61 11.77
CA ALA A 519 -38.25 -0.65 12.26
C ALA A 519 -38.04 0.76 11.70
N LYS A 520 -36.84 1.10 11.28
CA LYS A 520 -36.49 2.41 10.72
C LYS A 520 -36.63 2.38 9.18
N LYS A 521 -37.40 3.32 8.64
CA LYS A 521 -37.60 3.46 7.19
C LYS A 521 -36.86 4.69 6.67
N GLY A 522 -36.40 4.64 5.43
CA GLY A 522 -35.74 5.75 4.75
C GLY A 522 -34.25 5.50 4.60
N LYS A 523 -33.52 6.52 4.16
CA LYS A 523 -32.07 6.45 4.00
C LYS A 523 -31.35 6.49 5.35
N ALA A 524 -30.16 5.88 5.40
CA ALA A 524 -29.34 5.85 6.59
C ALA A 524 -28.94 7.24 7.07
N THR A 525 -28.92 7.44 8.38
CA THR A 525 -28.21 8.58 8.98
C THR A 525 -26.73 8.26 9.04
N ILE A 526 -25.88 9.13 8.49
CA ILE A 526 -24.43 8.92 8.40
C ILE A 526 -23.75 9.76 9.46
N TYR A 527 -23.06 9.11 10.38
CA TYR A 527 -22.23 9.69 11.43
C TYR A 527 -20.76 9.54 11.03
N TYR A 528 -20.08 10.65 10.85
CA TYR A 528 -18.67 10.68 10.45
C TYR A 528 -17.81 11.36 11.50
N HIS A 529 -16.65 10.82 11.78
CA HIS A 529 -15.63 11.46 12.60
C HIS A 529 -14.24 11.21 11.99
N ASP A 530 -13.46 12.28 11.92
CA ASP A 530 -12.06 12.23 11.49
C ASP A 530 -11.12 12.33 12.69
N ILE A 531 -10.19 11.40 12.84
CA ILE A 531 -9.31 11.32 14.03
C ILE A 531 -8.36 12.52 14.17
N GLY A 532 -8.10 13.25 13.08
CA GLY A 532 -7.31 14.49 13.06
C GLY A 532 -5.95 14.35 12.35
N ASP A 533 -5.35 15.54 12.08
CA ASP A 533 -4.09 15.72 11.35
C ASP A 533 -2.86 15.38 12.22
N TYR A 534 -1.73 14.97 11.57
CA TYR A 534 -0.38 14.84 12.11
C TYR A 534 -0.18 13.83 13.25
N LEU A 535 -1.16 13.00 13.58
CA LEU A 535 -1.08 12.08 14.70
C LEU A 535 -0.15 10.90 14.38
N SER A 536 0.72 10.54 15.32
CA SER A 536 1.47 9.29 15.25
C SER A 536 0.53 8.08 15.42
N ARG A 537 1.03 6.88 15.11
CA ARG A 537 0.29 5.63 15.35
C ARG A 537 -0.17 5.51 16.80
N GLU A 538 0.76 5.74 17.72
CA GLU A 538 0.54 5.63 19.18
C GLU A 538 -0.51 6.63 19.65
N GLN A 539 -0.46 7.87 19.15
CA GLN A 539 -1.47 8.89 19.49
C GLN A 539 -2.85 8.53 18.98
N LYS A 540 -2.96 7.95 17.76
CA LYS A 540 -4.24 7.47 17.22
C LYS A 540 -4.81 6.34 18.07
N LEU A 541 -4.01 5.32 18.40
CA LEU A 541 -4.44 4.19 19.20
C LEU A 541 -4.86 4.65 20.62
N LYS A 542 -4.12 5.58 21.21
CA LYS A 542 -4.48 6.18 22.49
C LYS A 542 -5.84 6.88 22.44
N LYS A 543 -6.08 7.71 21.40
CA LYS A 543 -7.38 8.35 21.19
C LYS A 543 -8.54 7.35 21.05
N ILE A 544 -8.32 6.27 20.29
CA ILE A 544 -9.33 5.22 20.13
C ILE A 544 -9.67 4.57 21.48
N SER A 545 -8.64 4.29 22.31
CA SER A 545 -8.86 3.78 23.67
C SER A 545 -9.61 4.79 24.55
N GLU A 546 -9.31 6.09 24.43
CA GLU A 546 -9.99 7.16 25.17
C GLU A 546 -11.45 7.29 24.73
N PHE A 547 -11.75 7.13 23.45
CA PHE A 547 -13.14 7.10 22.97
C PHE A 547 -13.94 5.91 23.53
N GLY A 548 -13.32 4.75 23.66
CA GLY A 548 -13.95 3.54 24.20
C GLY A 548 -15.04 2.95 23.31
N SER A 549 -16.04 3.74 22.88
CA SER A 549 -17.13 3.31 22.00
C SER A 549 -17.73 4.45 21.19
N VAL A 550 -18.71 4.16 20.32
CA VAL A 550 -19.46 5.15 19.52
C VAL A 550 -20.31 6.12 20.34
N ASP A 551 -20.69 5.77 21.55
CA ASP A 551 -21.52 6.61 22.44
C ASP A 551 -20.66 7.49 23.37
N SER A 552 -19.35 7.53 23.19
CA SER A 552 -18.45 8.39 23.96
C SER A 552 -18.77 9.87 23.80
N SER A 553 -18.80 10.61 24.89
CA SER A 553 -18.96 12.08 24.88
C SER A 553 -17.78 12.83 24.26
N GLU A 554 -16.61 12.20 24.19
CA GLU A 554 -15.41 12.76 23.56
C GLU A 554 -15.39 12.57 22.03
N LEU A 555 -16.25 11.70 21.51
CA LEU A 555 -16.37 11.40 20.10
C LEU A 555 -17.48 12.24 19.46
N GLN A 556 -17.10 13.36 18.89
CA GLN A 556 -18.05 14.26 18.23
C GLN A 556 -18.35 13.75 16.81
N TRP A 557 -19.58 13.32 16.59
CA TRP A 557 -20.05 12.87 15.29
C TRP A 557 -20.58 14.04 14.45
N GLU A 558 -20.09 14.17 13.24
CA GLU A 558 -20.65 15.00 12.20
C GLU A 558 -21.72 14.20 11.44
N ILE A 559 -22.93 14.78 11.29
CA ILE A 559 -23.97 14.16 10.46
C ILE A 559 -23.73 14.60 9.02
N VAL A 560 -23.39 13.64 8.19
CA VAL A 560 -23.12 13.85 6.75
C VAL A 560 -24.42 13.78 5.95
N ALA A 561 -24.66 14.83 5.16
CA ALA A 561 -25.70 14.83 4.13
C ALA A 561 -25.04 14.64 2.75
N PRO A 562 -25.15 13.46 2.12
CA PRO A 562 -24.56 13.21 0.81
C PRO A 562 -25.14 14.12 -0.27
N ASN A 563 -24.32 14.55 -1.23
CA ASN A 563 -24.81 15.27 -2.41
C ASN A 563 -25.43 14.31 -3.44
N GLU A 564 -26.01 14.82 -4.51
CA GLU A 564 -26.64 14.02 -5.57
C GLU A 564 -25.66 13.07 -6.26
N LYS A 565 -24.36 13.39 -6.26
CA LYS A 565 -23.29 12.55 -6.81
C LYS A 565 -22.87 11.40 -5.86
N GLY A 566 -23.45 11.34 -4.64
CA GLY A 566 -23.10 10.36 -3.61
C GLY A 566 -21.74 10.62 -2.96
N ASP A 567 -21.29 11.87 -2.93
CA ASP A 567 -20.13 12.27 -2.16
C ASP A 567 -20.52 12.51 -0.69
N TRP A 568 -19.89 11.87 0.25
CA TRP A 568 -20.08 12.06 1.67
C TRP A 568 -19.23 13.20 2.21
N ILE A 569 -17.93 13.15 1.91
CA ILE A 569 -16.94 14.17 2.24
C ILE A 569 -16.31 14.72 0.96
N ASN A 570 -15.66 15.86 1.03
CA ASN A 570 -15.06 16.51 -0.16
C ASN A 570 -16.07 16.55 -1.34
N GLN A 571 -17.25 17.11 -1.04
CA GLN A 571 -18.36 17.12 -1.99
C GLN A 571 -18.05 17.99 -3.20
N ARG A 572 -18.34 17.48 -4.39
CA ARG A 572 -18.19 18.20 -5.66
C ARG A 572 -19.23 19.31 -5.75
N GLY A 573 -18.80 20.48 -6.24
CA GLY A 573 -19.66 21.66 -6.39
C GLY A 573 -20.45 21.68 -7.71
N GLY A 574 -21.65 22.26 -7.70
CA GLY A 574 -22.47 22.40 -8.92
C GLY A 574 -21.91 23.37 -9.96
N ILE A 575 -21.20 24.42 -9.54
CA ILE A 575 -20.58 25.42 -10.44
C ILE A 575 -19.57 24.77 -11.39
N PHE A 576 -18.79 23.79 -10.89
CA PHE A 576 -17.81 23.09 -11.72
C PHE A 576 -18.43 22.44 -12.96
N ASP A 577 -19.66 21.91 -12.84
CA ASP A 577 -20.34 21.23 -13.94
C ASP A 577 -20.75 22.17 -15.08
N SER A 578 -20.92 23.47 -14.81
CA SER A 578 -21.23 24.50 -15.81
C SER A 578 -20.00 24.97 -16.59
N LEU A 579 -18.78 24.68 -16.13
CA LEU A 579 -17.53 25.09 -16.76
C LEU A 579 -17.22 24.24 -18.00
N ILE A 580 -16.42 24.82 -18.92
CA ILE A 580 -16.06 24.20 -20.20
C ILE A 580 -15.10 23.04 -19.98
N ILE A 581 -15.43 21.86 -20.48
CA ILE A 581 -14.58 20.64 -20.40
C ILE A 581 -13.31 20.82 -21.25
N LEU A 582 -12.17 20.36 -20.71
CA LEU A 582 -10.92 20.37 -21.51
C LEU A 582 -11.03 19.53 -22.78
N GLY A 583 -11.59 18.35 -22.69
CA GLY A 583 -11.77 17.46 -23.83
C GLY A 583 -12.66 16.28 -23.50
N ASP A 584 -13.36 15.77 -24.50
CA ASP A 584 -14.28 14.64 -24.38
C ASP A 584 -13.87 13.51 -25.34
N LYS A 585 -13.64 12.33 -24.78
CA LYS A 585 -13.35 11.10 -25.55
C LYS A 585 -14.55 10.17 -25.63
N GLU A 586 -15.49 10.33 -24.72
CA GLU A 586 -16.69 9.50 -24.65
C GLU A 586 -17.68 9.96 -25.70
N ASP A 587 -17.92 11.27 -25.79
CA ASP A 587 -18.67 11.85 -26.89
C ASP A 587 -17.78 12.61 -27.89
N LYS A 588 -17.36 11.90 -28.93
CA LYS A 588 -16.53 12.48 -30.01
C LYS A 588 -17.27 13.53 -30.84
N ASN A 589 -18.58 13.61 -30.73
CA ASN A 589 -19.40 14.61 -31.39
C ASN A 589 -19.55 15.90 -30.59
N ASN A 590 -19.17 15.85 -29.31
CA ASN A 590 -19.12 17.04 -28.48
C ASN A 590 -18.04 17.98 -28.96
N LYS A 591 -18.49 19.08 -29.64
CA LYS A 591 -17.59 20.14 -30.17
C LYS A 591 -17.38 21.26 -29.14
N GLN A 592 -18.14 21.30 -28.03
CA GLN A 592 -18.06 22.33 -26.99
C GLN A 592 -16.98 22.02 -25.96
N VAL A 593 -15.77 21.85 -26.45
CA VAL A 593 -14.60 21.48 -25.65
C VAL A 593 -13.38 22.33 -26.03
N VAL A 594 -12.41 22.45 -25.13
CA VAL A 594 -11.19 23.23 -25.39
C VAL A 594 -10.29 22.49 -26.38
N PHE A 595 -10.02 21.21 -26.15
CA PHE A 595 -9.11 20.38 -26.96
C PHE A 595 -9.86 19.36 -27.82
N VAL A 596 -9.34 19.11 -29.00
CA VAL A 596 -9.82 18.01 -29.85
C VAL A 596 -9.67 16.64 -29.18
N PRO A 597 -10.43 15.58 -29.54
CA PRO A 597 -10.44 14.29 -28.84
C PRO A 597 -9.16 13.46 -29.04
N PHE A 598 -8.08 14.05 -29.58
CA PHE A 598 -6.78 13.40 -29.80
C PHE A 598 -5.78 13.59 -28.63
N TYR A 599 -6.20 14.12 -27.48
CA TYR A 599 -5.35 14.13 -26.29
C TYR A 599 -5.04 12.69 -25.82
N SER A 600 -3.94 12.50 -25.10
CA SER A 600 -3.41 11.18 -24.75
C SER A 600 -3.18 11.01 -23.26
N ARG A 601 -3.14 9.78 -22.78
CA ARG A 601 -2.40 9.47 -21.56
C ARG A 601 -0.91 9.48 -21.85
N GLY A 602 -0.10 9.70 -20.81
CA GLY A 602 1.34 9.47 -20.86
C GLY A 602 1.70 8.02 -21.16
N LEU A 603 2.96 7.77 -21.52
CA LEU A 603 3.47 6.44 -21.84
C LEU A 603 3.36 5.50 -20.64
N ALA A 604 2.72 4.35 -20.84
CA ALA A 604 2.63 3.31 -19.84
C ALA A 604 3.53 2.13 -20.24
N THR A 605 4.65 1.97 -19.53
CA THR A 605 5.58 0.85 -19.78
C THR A 605 5.16 -0.41 -19.04
N ALA A 606 4.61 -0.28 -17.83
CA ALA A 606 4.36 -1.35 -16.84
C ALA A 606 5.61 -2.19 -16.48
N ARG A 607 6.80 -1.70 -16.89
CA ARG A 607 8.11 -2.29 -16.65
C ARG A 607 9.21 -1.22 -16.72
N ASP A 608 9.09 -0.18 -15.94
CA ASP A 608 9.93 1.02 -16.01
C ASP A 608 11.43 0.71 -15.98
N ALA A 609 11.89 -0.20 -15.12
CA ALA A 609 13.29 -0.59 -15.03
C ALA A 609 13.88 -1.12 -16.35
N TRP A 610 13.05 -1.74 -17.19
CA TRP A 610 13.42 -2.26 -18.50
C TRP A 610 13.36 -1.23 -19.62
N CYS A 611 12.46 -0.24 -19.50
CA CYS A 611 12.15 0.70 -20.57
C CYS A 611 12.82 2.07 -20.41
N TYR A 612 13.39 2.37 -19.23
CA TYR A 612 14.05 3.64 -18.92
C TYR A 612 15.42 3.40 -18.30
N ASN A 613 16.40 4.18 -18.74
CA ASN A 613 17.72 4.24 -18.10
C ASN A 613 18.37 5.60 -18.35
N SER A 614 19.28 6.02 -17.46
CA SER A 614 20.11 7.21 -17.66
C SER A 614 21.27 6.96 -18.64
N SER A 615 21.63 5.69 -18.88
CA SER A 615 22.62 5.26 -19.86
C SER A 615 21.96 4.67 -21.11
N SER A 616 22.33 5.16 -22.28
CA SER A 616 21.91 4.66 -23.57
C SER A 616 22.41 3.23 -23.82
N GLU A 617 23.64 2.94 -23.39
CA GLU A 617 24.26 1.62 -23.53
C GLU A 617 23.57 0.59 -22.64
N SER A 618 23.37 0.93 -21.36
CA SER A 618 22.67 0.06 -20.40
C SER A 618 21.23 -0.23 -20.83
N LEU A 619 20.52 0.76 -21.35
CA LEU A 619 19.16 0.57 -21.89
C LEU A 619 19.16 -0.42 -23.05
N ASN A 620 20.09 -0.28 -24.02
CA ASN A 620 20.19 -1.21 -25.14
C ASN A 620 20.47 -2.63 -24.68
N ALA A 621 21.39 -2.83 -23.72
CA ALA A 621 21.73 -4.14 -23.19
C ALA A 621 20.51 -4.79 -22.50
N ASN A 622 19.74 -4.03 -21.73
CA ASN A 622 18.53 -4.51 -21.06
C ASN A 622 17.45 -4.91 -22.07
N ILE A 623 17.18 -4.08 -23.07
CA ILE A 623 16.21 -4.37 -24.12
C ILE A 623 16.61 -5.62 -24.92
N LYS A 624 17.88 -5.73 -25.32
CA LYS A 624 18.38 -6.89 -26.04
C LYS A 624 18.22 -8.18 -25.24
N ARG A 625 18.66 -8.18 -23.97
CA ARG A 625 18.52 -9.34 -23.07
C ARG A 625 17.07 -9.81 -22.97
N SER A 626 16.15 -8.88 -22.71
CA SER A 626 14.75 -9.25 -22.55
C SER A 626 14.08 -9.67 -23.85
N MET A 627 14.54 -9.13 -25.01
CA MET A 627 14.06 -9.54 -26.32
C MET A 627 14.53 -10.95 -26.70
N ASP A 628 15.82 -11.23 -26.47
CA ASP A 628 16.38 -12.55 -26.75
C ASP A 628 15.65 -13.61 -25.93
N PHE A 629 15.43 -13.34 -24.63
CA PHE A 629 14.67 -14.23 -23.77
C PHE A 629 13.19 -14.37 -24.20
N TYR A 630 12.53 -13.26 -24.56
CA TYR A 630 11.16 -13.29 -25.10
C TYR A 630 11.04 -14.19 -26.32
N ASN A 631 11.93 -14.03 -27.30
CA ASN A 631 11.88 -14.80 -28.54
C ASN A 631 12.16 -16.28 -28.31
N ASP A 632 13.07 -16.63 -27.37
CA ASP A 632 13.31 -18.00 -26.95
C ASP A 632 12.07 -18.63 -26.33
N GLN A 633 11.47 -17.99 -25.32
CA GLN A 633 10.26 -18.47 -24.64
C GLN A 633 9.07 -18.59 -25.62
N ARG A 634 8.88 -17.61 -26.50
CA ARG A 634 7.88 -17.68 -27.58
C ARG A 634 8.09 -18.90 -28.49
N TYR A 635 9.34 -19.14 -28.89
CA TYR A 635 9.67 -20.28 -29.75
C TYR A 635 9.39 -21.61 -29.04
N GLN A 636 9.83 -21.77 -27.82
CA GLN A 636 9.60 -22.98 -27.01
C GLN A 636 8.09 -23.23 -26.80
N LEU A 637 7.33 -22.18 -26.47
CA LEU A 637 5.87 -22.27 -26.33
C LEU A 637 5.19 -22.67 -27.64
N SER A 638 5.60 -22.09 -28.78
CA SER A 638 5.04 -22.38 -30.11
C SER A 638 5.29 -23.80 -30.60
N LYS A 639 6.36 -24.43 -30.11
CA LYS A 639 6.74 -25.82 -30.41
C LYS A 639 6.17 -26.82 -29.40
N GLY A 640 5.52 -26.34 -28.34
CA GLY A 640 5.00 -27.20 -27.28
C GLY A 640 6.06 -27.79 -26.35
N PHE A 641 7.27 -27.26 -26.35
CA PHE A 641 8.35 -27.69 -25.43
C PHE A 641 8.09 -27.24 -24.00
N ILE A 642 7.38 -26.10 -23.83
CA ILE A 642 6.89 -25.60 -22.55
C ILE A 642 5.38 -25.37 -22.63
N LYS A 643 4.67 -25.48 -21.50
CA LYS A 643 3.23 -25.22 -21.40
C LYS A 643 2.93 -23.76 -21.05
N ASP A 644 3.84 -23.09 -20.37
CA ASP A 644 3.76 -21.70 -19.98
C ASP A 644 5.15 -21.05 -20.06
N VAL A 645 5.21 -19.70 -20.11
CA VAL A 645 6.47 -18.97 -20.14
C VAL A 645 7.15 -19.01 -18.77
N GLU A 646 8.48 -18.91 -18.78
CA GLU A 646 9.25 -18.77 -17.55
C GLU A 646 9.18 -17.35 -17.01
N TYR A 647 8.88 -17.20 -15.71
CA TYR A 647 8.76 -15.91 -15.01
C TYR A 647 10.06 -15.52 -14.29
N ASP A 648 11.16 -15.36 -15.05
CA ASP A 648 12.42 -14.84 -14.51
C ASP A 648 12.48 -13.32 -14.68
N LEU A 649 12.25 -12.59 -13.58
CA LEU A 649 12.27 -11.12 -13.56
C LEU A 649 13.66 -10.53 -13.85
N THR A 650 14.74 -11.31 -13.77
CA THR A 650 16.08 -10.87 -14.15
C THR A 650 16.30 -10.91 -15.67
N GLN A 651 15.45 -11.60 -16.41
CA GLN A 651 15.47 -11.72 -17.86
C GLN A 651 14.40 -10.86 -18.53
N ILE A 652 13.18 -10.89 -17.99
CA ILE A 652 12.03 -10.14 -18.56
C ILE A 652 10.98 -9.86 -17.45
N SER A 653 10.25 -8.78 -17.61
CA SER A 653 8.99 -8.55 -16.92
C SER A 653 7.82 -8.78 -17.89
N TRP A 654 7.08 -9.86 -17.71
CA TRP A 654 5.92 -10.18 -18.54
C TRP A 654 4.76 -9.24 -18.23
N THR A 655 4.46 -8.33 -19.14
CA THR A 655 3.21 -7.57 -19.09
C THR A 655 2.12 -8.31 -19.87
N THR A 656 0.85 -7.95 -19.61
CA THR A 656 -0.28 -8.57 -20.32
C THR A 656 -0.14 -8.46 -21.84
N SER A 657 0.30 -7.31 -22.34
CA SER A 657 0.50 -7.10 -23.77
C SER A 657 1.58 -8.00 -24.36
N VAL A 658 2.74 -8.09 -23.69
CA VAL A 658 3.89 -8.88 -24.16
C VAL A 658 3.61 -10.37 -24.07
N LEU A 659 2.94 -10.82 -23.01
CA LEU A 659 2.51 -12.22 -22.88
C LEU A 659 1.54 -12.60 -24.02
N ASN A 660 0.56 -11.75 -24.30
CA ASN A 660 -0.37 -11.97 -25.41
C ASN A 660 0.33 -12.03 -26.79
N LEU A 661 1.41 -11.28 -27.00
CA LEU A 661 2.21 -11.38 -28.22
C LEU A 661 2.93 -12.72 -28.31
N ALA A 662 3.49 -13.21 -27.21
CA ALA A 662 4.14 -14.53 -27.15
C ALA A 662 3.15 -15.67 -27.43
N LEU A 663 1.97 -15.63 -26.79
CA LEU A 663 0.89 -16.61 -27.02
C LEU A 663 0.40 -16.61 -28.48
N LYS A 664 0.43 -15.47 -29.16
CA LYS A 664 0.13 -15.34 -30.59
C LYS A 664 1.31 -15.69 -31.50
N ASN A 665 2.39 -16.21 -30.96
CA ASN A 665 3.63 -16.56 -31.65
C ASN A 665 4.22 -15.40 -32.49
N GLN A 666 4.08 -14.14 -31.99
CA GLN A 666 4.55 -12.97 -32.68
C GLN A 666 6.03 -12.71 -32.36
N GLU A 667 6.89 -12.84 -33.34
CA GLU A 667 8.33 -12.55 -33.20
C GLU A 667 8.59 -11.05 -33.11
N ILE A 668 9.48 -10.66 -32.20
CA ILE A 668 9.97 -9.31 -32.07
C ILE A 668 11.39 -9.25 -32.68
N THR A 669 11.49 -8.52 -33.76
CA THR A 669 12.75 -8.29 -34.50
C THR A 669 13.27 -6.90 -34.19
N GLN A 670 14.57 -6.67 -34.40
CA GLN A 670 15.24 -5.43 -33.99
C GLN A 670 14.67 -4.18 -34.72
N ASP A 671 14.21 -4.33 -35.95
CA ASP A 671 13.54 -3.31 -36.76
C ASP A 671 12.10 -2.98 -36.29
N LYS A 672 11.45 -3.87 -35.51
CA LYS A 672 10.10 -3.68 -34.97
C LYS A 672 10.09 -3.20 -33.53
N ILE A 673 11.23 -3.13 -32.88
CA ILE A 673 11.31 -2.88 -31.45
C ILE A 673 10.86 -1.47 -31.08
N GLY A 674 11.19 -0.47 -31.89
CA GLY A 674 10.93 0.95 -31.61
C GLY A 674 12.22 1.77 -31.57
N GLU A 675 12.12 2.95 -31.00
CA GLU A 675 13.23 3.92 -30.99
C GLU A 675 13.55 4.38 -29.56
N LYS A 676 14.80 4.78 -29.33
CA LYS A 676 15.20 5.51 -28.14
C LYS A 676 14.74 6.95 -28.28
N VAL A 677 14.09 7.44 -27.24
CA VAL A 677 13.59 8.81 -27.14
C VAL A 677 13.98 9.44 -25.83
N ILE A 678 14.15 10.76 -25.83
CA ILE A 678 14.14 11.50 -24.56
C ILE A 678 12.70 11.56 -24.07
N SER A 679 12.48 11.11 -22.85
CA SER A 679 11.17 11.10 -22.22
C SER A 679 11.21 11.84 -20.89
N LEU A 680 10.20 12.66 -20.62
CA LEU A 680 9.99 13.22 -19.30
C LEU A 680 9.44 12.10 -18.39
N TYR A 681 10.33 11.41 -17.69
CA TYR A 681 9.98 10.23 -16.89
C TYR A 681 9.26 10.58 -15.60
N ARG A 682 9.73 11.64 -14.92
CA ARG A 682 9.08 12.20 -13.71
C ARG A 682 9.24 13.73 -13.75
N PRO A 683 8.55 14.48 -12.90
CA PRO A 683 8.72 15.93 -12.86
C PRO A 683 10.20 16.33 -12.78
N PHE A 684 10.67 17.16 -13.71
CA PHE A 684 12.04 17.65 -13.80
C PHE A 684 13.12 16.55 -13.92
N PHE A 685 12.71 15.40 -14.44
CA PHE A 685 13.61 14.26 -14.62
C PHE A 685 13.39 13.62 -16.00
N LYS A 686 14.27 13.96 -16.95
CA LYS A 686 14.35 13.32 -18.26
C LYS A 686 15.17 12.05 -18.19
N GLN A 687 14.80 11.03 -18.95
CA GLN A 687 15.57 9.80 -19.14
C GLN A 687 15.49 9.34 -20.59
N ILE A 688 16.44 8.50 -21.00
CA ILE A 688 16.36 7.77 -22.25
C ILE A 688 15.31 6.68 -22.06
N GLY A 689 14.25 6.78 -22.83
CA GLY A 689 13.14 5.82 -22.83
C GLY A 689 13.12 5.01 -24.13
N TYR A 690 12.59 3.79 -24.06
CA TYR A 690 12.35 2.96 -25.23
C TYR A 690 10.90 3.06 -25.65
N TYR A 691 10.64 3.67 -26.81
CA TYR A 691 9.31 3.96 -27.33
C TYR A 691 8.91 2.97 -28.40
N SER A 692 7.95 2.11 -28.11
CA SER A 692 7.51 1.04 -28.98
C SER A 692 6.07 0.59 -28.70
N ARG A 693 5.28 0.38 -29.75
CA ARG A 693 3.95 -0.22 -29.64
C ARG A 693 3.97 -1.68 -29.19
N PHE A 694 5.07 -2.38 -29.45
CA PHE A 694 5.22 -3.79 -29.09
C PHE A 694 5.77 -3.98 -27.68
N TRP A 695 6.63 -3.05 -27.25
CA TRP A 695 7.38 -3.21 -26.01
C TRP A 695 6.80 -2.46 -24.81
N ASN A 696 6.09 -1.36 -25.05
CA ASN A 696 5.39 -0.66 -23.97
C ASN A 696 3.97 -1.23 -23.81
N GLU A 697 3.47 -1.28 -22.58
CA GLU A 697 2.14 -1.81 -22.30
C GLU A 697 1.05 -1.01 -23.02
N ARG A 698 1.15 0.34 -23.00
CA ARG A 698 0.25 1.24 -23.74
C ARG A 698 0.97 2.49 -24.18
N VAL A 699 0.89 2.81 -25.47
CA VAL A 699 1.36 4.09 -26.03
C VAL A 699 0.22 5.09 -26.25
N TYR A 700 -1.03 4.67 -26.10
CA TYR A 700 -2.24 5.45 -26.30
C TYR A 700 -2.25 6.24 -27.62
N GLN A 701 -2.57 7.56 -27.58
CA GLN A 701 -2.55 8.46 -28.75
C GLN A 701 -1.21 9.21 -28.92
N LEU A 702 -0.19 8.91 -28.10
CA LEU A 702 1.13 9.57 -28.19
C LEU A 702 1.72 9.55 -29.60
N PRO A 703 1.57 8.50 -30.44
CA PRO A 703 2.05 8.53 -31.83
C PRO A 703 1.42 9.62 -32.73
N LYS A 704 0.23 10.15 -32.31
CA LYS A 704 -0.36 11.31 -33.03
C LYS A 704 0.12 12.64 -32.44
N LEU A 705 0.69 12.65 -31.24
CA LEU A 705 1.24 13.86 -30.63
C LEU A 705 2.73 14.02 -30.92
N PHE A 706 3.45 12.92 -30.92
CA PHE A 706 4.88 12.81 -31.16
C PHE A 706 5.12 11.65 -32.15
N PRO A 707 4.89 11.85 -33.46
CA PRO A 707 5.03 10.77 -34.46
C PRO A 707 6.45 10.22 -34.55
N THR A 708 7.44 11.10 -34.61
CA THR A 708 8.88 10.83 -34.56
C THR A 708 9.59 11.97 -33.85
N SER A 709 10.88 11.83 -33.55
CA SER A 709 11.70 12.87 -32.91
C SER A 709 11.81 14.19 -33.74
N LYS A 710 11.45 14.18 -35.01
CA LYS A 710 11.44 15.37 -35.88
C LYS A 710 10.27 16.32 -35.61
N TYR A 711 9.14 15.79 -35.14
CA TYR A 711 7.89 16.56 -34.97
C TYR A 711 7.76 17.10 -33.56
N LYS A 712 7.96 18.41 -33.44
CA LYS A 712 7.89 19.13 -32.18
C LYS A 712 6.45 19.39 -31.75
N ASN A 713 6.17 19.27 -30.46
CA ASN A 713 4.87 19.58 -29.89
C ASN A 713 5.01 20.07 -28.45
N LEU A 714 3.95 20.68 -27.94
CA LEU A 714 3.79 21.01 -26.52
C LEU A 714 2.54 20.30 -26.00
N VAL A 715 2.63 19.72 -24.84
CA VAL A 715 1.49 19.07 -24.19
C VAL A 715 1.35 19.53 -22.74
N ILE A 716 0.15 19.95 -22.33
CA ILE A 716 -0.18 20.19 -20.93
C ILE A 716 -0.56 18.84 -20.31
N CYS A 717 0.28 18.36 -19.39
CA CYS A 717 0.03 17.17 -18.62
C CYS A 717 -0.75 17.55 -17.35
N VAL A 718 -1.95 17.02 -17.18
CA VAL A 718 -2.76 17.22 -15.99
C VAL A 718 -2.99 15.90 -15.26
N LYS A 719 -3.22 15.97 -13.95
CA LYS A 719 -3.56 14.82 -13.14
C LYS A 719 -4.79 14.09 -13.72
N GLY A 720 -4.70 12.78 -13.84
CA GLY A 720 -5.85 11.92 -14.11
C GLY A 720 -6.73 11.73 -12.85
N ILE A 721 -7.85 11.04 -13.03
CA ILE A 721 -8.79 10.75 -11.92
C ILE A 721 -8.13 9.87 -10.87
N GLY A 722 -8.30 10.20 -9.58
CA GLY A 722 -7.79 9.47 -8.42
C GLY A 722 -7.48 10.37 -7.22
N ASP A 723 -7.09 9.78 -6.10
CA ASP A 723 -7.05 10.38 -4.76
C ASP A 723 -5.95 11.43 -4.52
N LYS A 724 -5.07 11.70 -5.50
CA LYS A 724 -4.02 12.69 -5.33
C LYS A 724 -4.52 14.10 -5.62
N ASP A 725 -3.87 15.07 -4.98
CA ASP A 725 -4.13 16.48 -5.25
C ASP A 725 -3.83 16.83 -6.70
N PHE A 726 -4.54 17.86 -7.20
CA PHE A 726 -4.37 18.33 -8.56
C PHE A 726 -2.97 18.87 -8.82
N SER A 727 -2.42 18.51 -9.95
CA SER A 727 -1.14 19.02 -10.46
C SER A 727 -1.17 19.08 -11.98
N CYS A 728 -0.40 20.01 -12.55
CA CYS A 728 -0.15 20.08 -13.98
C CYS A 728 1.32 20.44 -14.25
N LEU A 729 1.79 20.03 -15.43
CA LEU A 729 3.13 20.33 -15.93
C LEU A 729 3.08 20.34 -17.47
N ILE A 730 3.92 21.11 -18.13
CA ILE A 730 4.05 21.11 -19.58
C ILE A 730 5.24 20.25 -20.02
N ALA A 731 5.15 19.61 -21.18
CA ALA A 731 6.23 18.82 -21.77
C ALA A 731 6.32 19.07 -23.27
N ASP A 732 7.54 19.03 -23.82
CA ASP A 732 7.89 19.12 -25.24
C ASP A 732 8.39 17.78 -25.80
N CYS A 733 8.47 16.77 -24.98
CA CYS A 733 8.89 15.41 -25.29
C CYS A 733 7.86 14.39 -24.79
N ILE A 734 8.04 13.11 -25.07
CA ILE A 734 7.10 12.06 -24.66
C ILE A 734 7.05 11.98 -23.12
N PRO A 735 5.88 12.29 -22.49
CA PRO A 735 5.74 12.18 -21.04
C PRO A 735 5.37 10.75 -20.63
N ASP A 736 5.98 10.27 -19.55
CA ASP A 736 5.54 9.04 -18.87
C ASP A 736 4.16 9.24 -18.22
N LEU A 737 3.41 8.16 -18.04
CA LEU A 737 2.09 8.18 -17.39
C LEU A 737 2.11 8.78 -15.98
N GLN A 738 3.22 8.66 -15.28
CA GLN A 738 3.41 9.10 -13.90
C GLN A 738 4.23 10.39 -13.75
N VAL A 739 4.49 11.11 -14.81
CA VAL A 739 4.98 12.51 -14.71
C VAL A 739 4.03 13.31 -13.82
N ILE A 740 2.75 13.22 -14.15
CA ILE A 740 1.65 13.59 -13.25
C ILE A 740 0.80 12.33 -13.05
N PHE A 741 0.31 12.11 -11.86
CA PHE A 741 -0.43 10.90 -11.50
C PHE A 741 -1.51 10.53 -12.53
N ASN A 742 -1.38 9.38 -13.19
CA ASN A 742 -2.25 8.92 -14.26
C ASN A 742 -2.47 9.97 -15.36
N GLY A 743 -1.41 10.73 -15.71
CA GLY A 743 -1.46 11.96 -16.47
C GLY A 743 -2.22 11.89 -17.79
N GLN A 744 -3.01 12.94 -18.05
CA GLN A 744 -3.62 13.22 -19.34
C GLN A 744 -2.87 14.38 -19.99
N CYS A 745 -2.50 14.23 -21.27
CA CYS A 745 -1.65 15.15 -22.01
C CYS A 745 -2.48 15.83 -23.10
N PHE A 746 -2.74 17.12 -22.94
CA PHE A 746 -3.53 17.94 -23.86
C PHE A 746 -2.60 18.71 -24.80
N PRO A 747 -2.63 18.44 -26.12
CA PRO A 747 -1.62 18.93 -27.05
C PRO A 747 -1.95 20.30 -27.61
N LEU A 748 -0.91 21.09 -27.91
CA LEU A 748 -1.04 22.28 -28.76
C LEU A 748 -1.32 21.88 -30.21
N TYR A 749 -0.66 20.83 -30.68
CA TYR A 749 -0.83 20.27 -32.02
C TYR A 749 -1.05 18.76 -31.96
N TRP A 750 -1.63 18.21 -33.06
CA TRP A 750 -1.62 16.78 -33.33
C TRP A 750 -1.26 16.55 -34.80
N TYR A 751 -0.84 15.35 -35.12
CA TYR A 751 -0.31 15.02 -36.43
C TYR A 751 -1.12 13.90 -37.07
N GLU A 752 -1.42 14.10 -38.37
CA GLU A 752 -2.13 13.16 -39.22
C GLU A 752 -1.18 12.63 -40.28
N GLU A 753 -1.16 11.32 -40.53
CA GLU A 753 -0.35 10.71 -41.57
C GLU A 753 -0.75 11.27 -42.95
N ASN A 754 0.24 11.70 -43.76
CA ASN A 754 0.01 12.23 -45.08
C ASN A 754 -0.17 11.10 -46.11
N LYS A 755 -1.43 10.65 -46.25
CA LYS A 755 -1.78 9.55 -47.17
C LYS A 755 -1.57 9.88 -48.67
N ASN A 756 -1.46 11.13 -49.04
CA ASN A 756 -1.27 11.53 -50.43
C ASN A 756 0.16 11.26 -50.94
N LYS A 757 1.12 11.05 -50.09
CA LYS A 757 2.51 10.74 -50.44
C LYS A 757 2.67 9.40 -51.19
N GLN A 758 1.77 8.46 -50.97
CA GLN A 758 1.81 7.15 -51.64
C GLN A 758 1.31 7.18 -53.11
N GLN A 759 0.63 8.26 -53.54
CA GLN A 759 0.06 8.36 -54.88
C GLN A 759 0.88 9.23 -55.88
N THR A 760 1.86 10.01 -55.40
CA THR A 760 2.64 10.91 -56.24
C THR A 760 4.14 10.69 -56.05
N LEU A 761 4.64 9.51 -56.43
CA LEU A 761 6.05 9.35 -56.78
C LEU A 761 6.24 9.79 -58.23
N SER A 762 6.21 11.10 -58.48
CA SER A 762 6.71 11.69 -59.73
C SER A 762 8.24 11.82 -59.63
N LEU A 763 8.94 11.39 -60.64
CA LEU A 763 10.42 11.31 -60.71
C LEU A 763 11.12 12.67 -60.62
N PHE A 764 10.38 13.79 -60.43
CA PHE A 764 10.88 15.17 -60.58
C PHE A 764 10.54 16.10 -59.40
N ASP A 765 9.86 15.64 -58.34
CA ASP A 765 9.55 16.49 -57.19
C ASP A 765 10.67 16.45 -56.14
N THR A 766 11.50 17.47 -56.13
CA THR A 766 12.58 17.72 -55.15
C THR A 766 12.12 18.43 -53.85
N GLU A 767 10.81 18.58 -53.63
CA GLU A 767 10.30 19.14 -52.38
C GLU A 767 9.81 18.01 -51.47
N SER A 768 10.49 17.82 -50.33
CA SER A 768 10.16 16.85 -49.29
C SER A 768 8.81 17.21 -48.69
N SER A 769 7.72 16.61 -49.20
CA SER A 769 6.46 16.65 -48.42
C SER A 769 6.62 15.89 -47.12
N ASP A 770 6.29 16.53 -46.00
CA ASP A 770 6.33 15.90 -44.67
C ASP A 770 5.46 14.66 -44.60
N ASP A 771 5.94 13.63 -43.90
CA ASP A 771 5.21 12.38 -43.69
C ASP A 771 3.95 12.58 -42.86
N TYR A 772 3.86 13.67 -42.10
CA TYR A 772 2.75 14.03 -41.27
C TYR A 772 2.30 15.46 -41.44
N ILE A 773 0.99 15.69 -41.41
CA ILE A 773 0.35 17.00 -41.48
C ILE A 773 0.04 17.48 -40.06
N ARG A 774 0.56 18.65 -39.68
CA ARG A 774 0.28 19.26 -38.40
C ARG A 774 -1.13 19.87 -38.36
N ARG A 775 -1.88 19.58 -37.34
CA ARG A 775 -3.22 20.11 -37.03
C ARG A 775 -3.25 20.74 -35.64
N ASP A 776 -4.12 21.71 -35.44
CA ASP A 776 -4.30 22.34 -34.12
C ASP A 776 -4.96 21.39 -33.13
N GLY A 777 -4.46 21.37 -31.88
CA GLY A 777 -5.06 20.66 -30.76
C GLY A 777 -6.22 21.43 -30.12
N ILE A 778 -6.23 22.75 -30.24
CA ILE A 778 -7.30 23.63 -29.76
C ILE A 778 -8.44 23.70 -30.81
N THR A 779 -9.69 23.59 -30.34
CA THR A 779 -10.88 23.61 -31.23
C THR A 779 -11.16 24.99 -31.81
N ASP A 780 -11.79 25.01 -32.98
CA ASP A 780 -12.27 26.26 -33.57
C ASP A 780 -13.47 26.83 -32.80
N TRP A 781 -14.23 25.97 -32.11
CA TRP A 781 -15.35 26.35 -31.29
C TRP A 781 -14.89 27.25 -30.12
N ILE A 782 -13.91 26.81 -29.31
CA ILE A 782 -13.44 27.60 -28.19
C ILE A 782 -12.80 28.92 -28.64
N LEU A 783 -12.07 28.91 -29.76
CA LEU A 783 -11.51 30.13 -30.31
C LEU A 783 -12.62 31.14 -30.67
N LYS A 784 -13.69 30.66 -31.29
CA LYS A 784 -14.86 31.48 -31.63
C LYS A 784 -15.56 32.00 -30.37
N GLU A 785 -15.77 31.14 -29.39
CA GLU A 785 -16.43 31.45 -28.13
C GLU A 785 -15.70 32.56 -27.37
N VAL A 786 -14.39 32.39 -27.16
CA VAL A 786 -13.53 33.37 -26.46
C VAL A 786 -13.49 34.72 -27.23
N ARG A 787 -13.34 34.66 -28.54
CA ARG A 787 -13.34 35.87 -29.39
C ARG A 787 -14.67 36.60 -29.32
N THR A 788 -15.79 35.89 -29.38
CA THR A 788 -17.14 36.50 -29.31
C THR A 788 -17.35 37.18 -27.98
N ARG A 789 -16.93 36.55 -26.86
CA ARG A 789 -17.01 37.11 -25.51
C ARG A 789 -16.26 38.45 -25.38
N PHE A 790 -15.14 38.59 -26.07
CA PHE A 790 -14.29 39.78 -26.01
C PHE A 790 -14.38 40.67 -27.28
N GLY A 791 -15.55 40.77 -27.89
CA GLY A 791 -15.80 41.71 -29.01
C GLY A 791 -14.99 41.36 -30.28
N ASN A 792 -14.79 40.08 -30.56
CA ASN A 792 -14.02 39.58 -31.68
C ASN A 792 -12.54 39.99 -31.71
N ALA A 793 -11.90 40.05 -30.56
CA ALA A 793 -10.50 40.46 -30.41
C ALA A 793 -9.55 39.55 -31.20
N ARG A 794 -9.01 40.09 -32.31
CA ARG A 794 -8.11 39.33 -33.23
C ARG A 794 -6.77 38.92 -32.60
N LYS A 795 -6.37 39.60 -31.51
CA LYS A 795 -5.17 39.25 -30.72
C LYS A 795 -5.28 37.88 -30.03
N ILE A 796 -6.50 37.33 -29.88
CA ILE A 796 -6.71 36.01 -29.32
C ILE A 796 -6.51 34.94 -30.37
N THR A 797 -5.56 34.04 -30.17
CA THR A 797 -5.21 32.88 -31.00
C THR A 797 -5.41 31.57 -30.23
N LYS A 798 -5.34 30.46 -30.94
CA LYS A 798 -5.35 29.11 -30.31
C LYS A 798 -4.18 28.95 -29.32
N GLU A 799 -3.01 29.48 -29.66
CA GLU A 799 -1.85 29.46 -28.75
C GLU A 799 -2.11 30.30 -27.48
N THR A 800 -2.77 31.49 -27.63
CA THR A 800 -3.17 32.31 -26.48
C THR A 800 -4.09 31.52 -25.54
N ILE A 801 -5.05 30.76 -26.11
CA ILE A 801 -5.94 29.90 -25.29
C ILE A 801 -5.17 28.76 -24.61
N PHE A 802 -4.22 28.15 -25.31
CA PHE A 802 -3.39 27.09 -24.73
C PHE A 802 -2.64 27.57 -23.48
N TYR A 803 -2.00 28.73 -23.56
CA TYR A 803 -1.29 29.29 -22.41
C TYR A 803 -2.25 29.84 -21.34
N TYR A 804 -3.42 30.36 -21.72
CA TYR A 804 -4.47 30.72 -20.76
C TYR A 804 -4.85 29.51 -19.89
N VAL A 805 -5.09 28.36 -20.50
CA VAL A 805 -5.38 27.11 -19.77
C VAL A 805 -4.24 26.77 -18.81
N TYR A 806 -2.99 26.87 -19.28
CA TYR A 806 -1.84 26.53 -18.43
C TYR A 806 -1.68 27.49 -17.25
N GLY A 807 -1.85 28.79 -17.46
CA GLY A 807 -1.83 29.81 -16.40
C GLY A 807 -2.95 29.62 -15.39
N LEU A 808 -4.18 29.42 -15.86
CA LEU A 808 -5.35 29.21 -15.01
C LEU A 808 -5.20 27.96 -14.13
N LEU A 809 -4.68 26.85 -14.67
CA LEU A 809 -4.46 25.62 -13.92
C LEU A 809 -3.40 25.79 -12.82
N HIS A 810 -2.61 26.87 -12.80
CA HIS A 810 -1.70 27.24 -11.71
C HIS A 810 -2.32 28.19 -10.68
N SER A 811 -3.52 28.73 -10.93
CA SER A 811 -4.20 29.63 -9.98
C SER A 811 -4.52 28.90 -8.67
N PRO A 812 -4.03 29.43 -7.51
CA PRO A 812 -4.36 28.88 -6.21
C PRO A 812 -5.87 28.90 -5.93
N LYS A 813 -6.57 29.98 -6.29
CA LYS A 813 -8.03 30.09 -6.13
C LYS A 813 -8.79 29.05 -6.93
N TYR A 814 -8.38 28.78 -8.19
CA TYR A 814 -8.98 27.72 -9.00
C TYR A 814 -8.78 26.34 -8.36
N ARG A 815 -7.57 26.06 -7.92
CA ARG A 815 -7.23 24.77 -7.31
C ARG A 815 -7.94 24.55 -5.97
N GLU A 816 -8.10 25.58 -5.18
CA GLU A 816 -8.78 25.55 -3.88
C GLU A 816 -10.30 25.40 -4.05
N ALA A 817 -10.91 26.24 -4.88
CA ALA A 817 -12.36 26.23 -5.11
C ALA A 817 -12.85 24.89 -5.68
N PHE A 818 -12.08 24.25 -6.54
CA PHE A 818 -12.43 22.98 -7.20
C PHE A 818 -11.62 21.77 -6.74
N ALA A 819 -11.04 21.83 -5.53
CA ALA A 819 -10.17 20.75 -5.04
C ALA A 819 -10.86 19.38 -5.03
N ALA A 820 -12.12 19.30 -4.61
CA ALA A 820 -12.91 18.08 -4.59
C ALA A 820 -13.22 17.56 -6.01
N ASP A 821 -13.59 18.47 -6.92
CA ASP A 821 -13.90 18.14 -8.31
C ASP A 821 -12.66 17.66 -9.07
N LEU A 822 -11.52 18.32 -8.89
CA LEU A 822 -10.25 18.00 -9.52
C LEU A 822 -9.64 16.66 -9.03
N LYS A 823 -10.08 16.12 -7.90
CA LYS A 823 -9.77 14.75 -7.49
C LYS A 823 -10.56 13.72 -8.30
N LYS A 824 -11.79 14.01 -8.62
CA LYS A 824 -12.78 13.06 -9.15
C LYS A 824 -13.05 13.20 -10.65
N SER A 825 -12.61 14.31 -11.29
CA SER A 825 -12.79 14.58 -12.73
C SER A 825 -11.59 15.32 -13.33
N LEU A 826 -11.56 15.37 -14.68
CA LEU A 826 -10.61 16.22 -15.38
C LEU A 826 -10.98 17.69 -15.20
N PRO A 827 -10.00 18.63 -15.30
CA PRO A 827 -10.26 20.05 -15.18
C PRO A 827 -11.32 20.54 -16.16
N ARG A 828 -12.10 21.51 -15.71
CA ARG A 828 -13.00 22.32 -16.52
C ARG A 828 -12.58 23.78 -16.41
N ILE A 829 -12.75 24.55 -17.47
CA ILE A 829 -12.17 25.88 -17.60
C ILE A 829 -13.28 26.93 -17.59
N PRO A 830 -13.27 27.88 -16.63
CA PRO A 830 -14.02 29.13 -16.77
C PRO A 830 -13.35 30.03 -17.83
N ILE A 831 -14.11 30.87 -18.52
CA ILE A 831 -13.58 32.01 -19.25
C ILE A 831 -13.81 33.23 -18.36
N VAL A 832 -12.74 33.92 -17.94
CA VAL A 832 -12.81 35.12 -17.14
C VAL A 832 -13.61 36.22 -17.86
N GLU A 833 -14.14 37.17 -17.13
CA GLU A 833 -15.01 38.23 -17.72
C GLU A 833 -14.22 39.30 -18.43
N ASP A 834 -13.06 39.65 -17.88
CA ASP A 834 -12.23 40.74 -18.40
C ASP A 834 -11.16 40.18 -19.37
N ILE A 835 -10.99 40.87 -20.50
CA ILE A 835 -10.03 40.54 -21.54
C ILE A 835 -8.59 40.71 -21.06
N ASP A 836 -8.30 41.69 -20.23
CA ASP A 836 -6.96 41.95 -19.74
C ASP A 836 -6.58 40.84 -18.74
N ALA A 837 -7.47 40.43 -17.84
CA ALA A 837 -7.28 39.28 -16.99
C ALA A 837 -7.07 37.98 -17.79
N PHE A 838 -7.80 37.80 -18.89
CA PHE A 838 -7.59 36.64 -19.81
C PHE A 838 -6.20 36.64 -20.41
N LEU A 839 -5.71 37.79 -20.88
CA LEU A 839 -4.39 37.93 -21.48
C LEU A 839 -3.29 37.83 -20.43
N ASP A 840 -3.49 38.32 -19.20
CA ASP A 840 -2.55 38.18 -18.11
C ASP A 840 -2.39 36.71 -17.67
N PHE A 841 -3.48 35.94 -17.59
CA PHE A 841 -3.41 34.49 -17.38
C PHE A 841 -2.64 33.80 -18.52
N SER A 842 -2.89 34.22 -19.77
CA SER A 842 -2.19 33.63 -20.92
C SER A 842 -0.70 33.99 -20.93
N TYR A 843 -0.35 35.23 -20.59
CA TYR A 843 1.03 35.68 -20.50
C TYR A 843 1.79 34.96 -19.37
N ALA A 844 1.19 34.89 -18.18
CA ALA A 844 1.73 34.14 -17.05
C ALA A 844 1.88 32.66 -17.40
N GLY A 845 0.90 32.05 -18.07
CA GLY A 845 0.98 30.68 -18.55
C GLY A 845 2.13 30.45 -19.52
N LYS A 846 2.42 31.42 -20.40
CA LYS A 846 3.57 31.35 -21.30
C LYS A 846 4.90 31.47 -20.57
N GLN A 847 4.99 32.36 -19.57
CA GLN A 847 6.17 32.47 -18.72
C GLN A 847 6.43 31.18 -17.91
N LEU A 848 5.39 30.63 -17.28
CA LEU A 848 5.46 29.34 -16.58
C LEU A 848 5.87 28.21 -17.51
N ALA A 849 5.31 28.18 -18.73
CA ALA A 849 5.68 27.17 -19.73
C ALA A 849 7.17 27.25 -20.08
N ASN A 850 7.70 28.47 -20.27
CA ASN A 850 9.11 28.66 -20.57
C ASN A 850 10.02 28.18 -19.43
N LEU A 851 9.68 28.48 -18.18
CA LEU A 851 10.44 28.00 -17.02
C LEU A 851 10.41 26.48 -16.90
N HIS A 852 9.24 25.86 -17.11
CA HIS A 852 9.05 24.43 -16.91
C HIS A 852 9.55 23.56 -18.09
N LEU A 853 9.70 24.12 -19.28
CA LEU A 853 10.29 23.45 -20.45
C LEU A 853 11.82 23.54 -20.44
N ASN A 854 12.34 24.73 -20.12
CA ASN A 854 13.76 25.05 -20.19
C ASN A 854 14.43 25.01 -18.80
N TYR A 855 13.87 24.23 -17.87
CA TYR A 855 14.33 24.18 -16.49
C TYR A 855 15.81 23.76 -16.34
N GLU A 856 16.43 23.15 -17.33
CA GLU A 856 17.84 22.79 -17.36
C GLU A 856 18.75 23.97 -17.76
N GLU A 857 18.20 25.02 -18.36
CA GLU A 857 18.93 26.17 -18.92
C GLU A 857 18.74 27.45 -18.08
N ILE A 858 17.85 27.42 -17.08
CA ILE A 858 17.60 28.57 -16.21
C ILE A 858 18.83 28.80 -15.31
N PRO A 859 19.35 30.03 -15.20
CA PRO A 859 20.50 30.33 -14.32
C PRO A 859 20.26 29.90 -12.88
N ALA A 860 21.33 29.55 -12.17
CA ALA A 860 21.27 29.22 -10.75
C ALA A 860 20.68 30.38 -9.93
N TYR A 861 19.97 30.09 -8.84
CA TYR A 861 19.47 31.11 -7.92
C TYR A 861 20.62 31.79 -7.18
N GLU A 862 20.73 33.11 -7.29
CA GLU A 862 21.87 33.89 -6.75
C GLU A 862 21.96 33.83 -5.22
N GLY A 863 20.86 33.54 -4.51
CA GLY A 863 20.80 33.50 -3.05
C GLY A 863 21.43 32.24 -2.42
N VAL A 864 21.72 31.18 -3.17
CA VAL A 864 22.28 29.94 -2.62
C VAL A 864 23.82 29.99 -2.59
N THR A 865 24.39 29.28 -1.61
CA THR A 865 25.85 29.11 -1.46
C THR A 865 26.20 27.65 -1.69
N VAL A 866 27.08 27.38 -2.64
CA VAL A 866 27.64 26.04 -2.88
C VAL A 866 28.96 25.89 -2.22
N ILE A 867 29.01 25.06 -1.18
CA ILE A 867 30.26 24.76 -0.45
C ILE A 867 30.92 23.55 -1.11
N GLY A 868 32.24 23.67 -1.36
CA GLY A 868 33.04 22.59 -1.97
C GLY A 868 32.99 22.58 -3.50
N ASP A 869 32.49 23.64 -4.15
CA ASP A 869 32.50 23.73 -5.62
C ASP A 869 33.91 24.15 -6.14
N ARG A 870 34.55 23.24 -6.86
CA ARG A 870 35.90 23.46 -7.38
C ARG A 870 36.02 24.47 -8.54
N GLN A 871 34.91 24.81 -9.20
CA GLN A 871 34.96 25.83 -10.26
C GLN A 871 35.13 27.26 -9.76
N LYS A 872 34.95 27.50 -8.45
CA LYS A 872 35.13 28.82 -7.81
C LYS A 872 36.46 28.97 -7.06
N GLU A 873 37.29 27.90 -7.07
CA GLU A 873 38.65 28.05 -6.50
C GLU A 873 39.50 28.89 -7.46
N GLU A 874 39.80 30.15 -7.08
CA GLU A 874 40.81 30.96 -7.72
C GLU A 874 42.15 30.25 -7.58
N ALA A 875 42.93 30.21 -8.68
CA ALA A 875 44.30 29.76 -8.59
C ALA A 875 45.03 30.62 -7.57
N PRO A 876 46.03 30.08 -6.83
CA PRO A 876 46.79 30.86 -5.84
C PRO A 876 47.41 32.15 -6.33
N ASP A 877 47.40 32.40 -7.63
CA ASP A 877 47.91 33.61 -8.31
C ASP A 877 46.81 34.59 -8.79
N GLY A 878 45.54 34.38 -8.37
CA GLY A 878 44.40 35.25 -8.69
C GLY A 878 43.91 35.17 -10.15
N ARG A 879 44.30 34.14 -10.91
CA ARG A 879 43.80 33.93 -12.27
C ARG A 879 42.67 32.94 -12.26
N MET A 880 41.51 33.32 -12.84
CA MET A 880 40.43 32.38 -13.09
C MET A 880 40.87 31.30 -14.08
N ILE A 881 40.76 30.02 -13.69
CA ILE A 881 40.99 28.87 -14.58
C ILE A 881 39.75 28.63 -15.44
N ALA A 882 39.21 29.68 -16.04
CA ALA A 882 38.15 29.58 -17.02
C ALA A 882 38.75 29.86 -18.41
N GLY A 883 38.88 28.83 -19.25
CA GLY A 883 39.07 28.98 -20.67
C GLY A 883 40.54 28.91 -21.13
N THR A 884 41.34 27.99 -20.63
CA THR A 884 42.67 27.69 -21.30
C THR A 884 42.44 26.59 -22.33
N THR A 885 42.68 26.96 -23.59
CA THR A 885 42.89 26.05 -24.71
C THR A 885 44.22 25.28 -24.60
N ASP A 886 44.70 24.96 -23.43
CA ASP A 886 45.93 24.26 -23.20
C ASP A 886 45.76 22.76 -23.14
N LEU A 887 46.56 22.03 -23.91
CA LEU A 887 46.66 20.57 -24.03
C LEU A 887 46.93 19.79 -22.73
N TYR A 888 46.95 20.43 -21.58
CA TYR A 888 47.03 19.90 -20.24
C TYR A 888 45.75 20.16 -19.43
N ALA A 889 44.58 20.22 -20.10
CA ALA A 889 43.30 20.33 -19.38
C ALA A 889 43.27 19.28 -18.27
N VAL A 890 43.21 19.76 -17.03
CA VAL A 890 42.91 18.93 -15.85
C VAL A 890 41.72 18.07 -16.22
N LYS A 891 41.93 16.77 -16.29
CA LYS A 891 40.84 15.78 -16.54
C LYS A 891 39.73 16.06 -15.51
N VAL A 892 38.61 16.62 -15.94
CA VAL A 892 37.54 16.98 -15.01
C VAL A 892 37.17 15.74 -14.24
N ASP A 893 37.31 15.80 -12.93
CA ASP A 893 37.07 14.65 -12.07
C ASP A 893 35.56 14.41 -11.96
N TYR A 894 34.98 13.63 -12.88
CA TYR A 894 33.57 13.23 -12.85
C TYR A 894 33.16 12.72 -11.47
N LYS A 895 34.04 11.95 -10.82
CA LYS A 895 33.81 11.35 -9.52
C LYS A 895 33.56 12.39 -8.43
N TYR A 896 34.09 13.57 -8.55
CA TYR A 896 33.90 14.65 -7.58
C TYR A 896 32.46 15.17 -7.55
N TYR A 897 31.81 15.24 -8.71
CA TYR A 897 30.43 15.72 -8.88
C TYR A 897 29.40 14.59 -8.90
N GLU A 898 29.79 13.34 -8.82
CA GLU A 898 28.86 12.21 -8.77
C GLU A 898 27.96 12.25 -7.53
N VAL A 899 26.72 11.84 -7.74
CA VAL A 899 25.71 11.73 -6.68
C VAL A 899 25.35 10.27 -6.48
N GLU A 900 25.55 9.77 -5.27
CA GLU A 900 24.94 8.50 -4.85
C GLU A 900 23.54 8.75 -4.34
N LYS A 901 23.36 9.69 -3.38
CA LYS A 901 22.08 10.07 -2.80
C LYS A 901 22.15 11.42 -2.11
N MET A 902 21.36 12.37 -2.55
CA MET A 902 21.18 13.65 -1.87
C MET A 902 20.31 13.52 -0.61
N ARG A 903 20.54 14.36 0.40
CA ARG A 903 19.76 14.35 1.66
C ARG A 903 19.75 15.70 2.36
N PHE A 904 18.73 15.91 3.19
CA PHE A 904 18.75 16.99 4.18
C PHE A 904 19.63 16.63 5.37
N PRO A 905 20.29 17.60 6.03
CA PRO A 905 21.13 17.34 7.21
C PRO A 905 20.35 16.72 8.38
N LYS A 906 19.14 17.26 8.64
CA LYS A 906 18.22 16.81 9.68
C LYS A 906 16.77 16.84 9.17
N LYS A 907 15.90 16.07 9.79
CA LYS A 907 14.47 16.12 9.49
C LYS A 907 13.92 17.54 9.78
N GLY A 908 13.35 18.18 8.77
CA GLY A 908 12.79 19.55 8.86
C GLY A 908 13.75 20.67 8.49
N GLN A 909 15.05 20.41 8.37
CA GLN A 909 16.02 21.41 7.91
C GLN A 909 16.11 21.36 6.38
N LYS A 910 15.45 22.31 5.70
CA LYS A 910 15.37 22.35 4.24
C LYS A 910 16.23 23.44 3.59
N ASP A 911 16.78 24.35 4.39
CA ASP A 911 17.69 25.41 3.94
C ASP A 911 19.02 24.88 3.40
N THR A 912 19.32 23.61 3.65
CA THR A 912 20.59 22.98 3.31
C THR A 912 20.36 21.62 2.68
N ILE A 913 21.04 21.31 1.56
CA ILE A 913 21.12 19.99 0.93
C ILE A 913 22.56 19.49 0.94
N ILE A 914 22.78 18.29 1.49
CA ILE A 914 24.01 17.54 1.31
C ILE A 914 23.90 16.85 -0.04
N TYR A 915 24.63 17.36 -1.05
CA TYR A 915 24.63 16.86 -2.42
C TYR A 915 25.40 15.53 -2.51
N ASN A 916 26.65 15.52 -2.02
CA ASN A 916 27.48 14.33 -1.85
C ASN A 916 28.39 14.49 -0.63
N SER A 917 29.48 13.72 -0.50
CA SER A 917 30.42 13.82 0.62
C SER A 917 31.25 15.11 0.61
N SER A 918 31.39 15.79 -0.52
CA SER A 918 32.26 16.93 -0.75
C SER A 918 31.49 18.23 -0.98
N ILE A 919 30.30 18.18 -1.51
CA ILE A 919 29.52 19.34 -1.94
C ILE A 919 28.26 19.47 -1.09
N ARG A 920 27.97 20.70 -0.67
CA ARG A 920 26.79 21.08 0.09
C ARG A 920 26.23 22.40 -0.46
N ILE A 921 24.90 22.50 -0.51
CA ILE A 921 24.17 23.67 -0.95
C ILE A 921 23.46 24.25 0.26
N GLU A 922 23.71 25.54 0.56
CA GLU A 922 23.16 26.25 1.72
C GLU A 922 22.38 27.48 1.29
N ASN A 923 21.59 28.04 2.22
CA ASN A 923 20.75 29.24 2.02
C ASN A 923 19.66 29.03 0.96
N ILE A 924 19.09 27.84 0.88
CA ILE A 924 17.93 27.59 0.00
C ILE A 924 16.72 28.24 0.64
N PRO A 925 16.01 29.17 -0.05
CA PRO A 925 14.85 29.86 0.51
C PRO A 925 13.64 28.91 0.64
N ASP A 926 12.81 29.15 1.66
CA ASP A 926 11.60 28.33 1.91
C ASP A 926 10.62 28.39 0.73
N GLU A 927 10.54 29.53 0.02
CA GLU A 927 9.70 29.72 -1.17
C GLU A 927 10.01 28.71 -2.28
N ALA A 928 11.25 28.25 -2.39
CA ALA A 928 11.65 27.26 -3.39
C ALA A 928 10.95 25.89 -3.17
N TYR A 929 10.43 25.65 -1.98
CA TYR A 929 9.68 24.43 -1.63
C TYR A 929 8.16 24.58 -1.76
N GLU A 930 7.64 25.81 -2.00
CA GLU A 930 6.20 26.04 -2.18
C GLU A 930 5.69 25.49 -3.53
N TYR A 931 6.56 25.41 -4.55
CA TYR A 931 6.16 24.88 -5.84
C TYR A 931 6.06 23.35 -5.79
N ILE A 932 4.82 22.87 -5.66
CA ILE A 932 4.49 21.45 -5.53
C ILE A 932 3.95 20.87 -6.85
N VAL A 933 4.59 19.81 -7.33
CA VAL A 933 4.15 19.04 -8.50
C VAL A 933 4.00 17.57 -8.10
N ASN A 934 2.84 17.00 -8.35
CA ASN A 934 2.55 15.59 -8.06
C ASN A 934 2.92 15.19 -6.60
N GLY A 935 2.65 16.10 -5.65
CA GLY A 935 2.76 15.89 -4.21
C GLY A 935 4.15 16.10 -3.60
N LYS A 936 5.13 16.62 -4.35
CA LYS A 936 6.48 16.98 -3.85
C LYS A 936 6.93 18.30 -4.46
N SER A 937 7.84 19.01 -3.78
CA SER A 937 8.50 20.14 -4.40
C SER A 937 9.38 19.68 -5.57
N ALA A 938 9.64 20.59 -6.51
CA ALA A 938 10.53 20.32 -7.65
C ALA A 938 11.93 19.88 -7.17
N ILE A 939 12.44 20.52 -6.12
CA ILE A 939 13.72 20.17 -5.47
C ILE A 939 13.68 18.73 -4.93
N GLU A 940 12.63 18.35 -4.20
CA GLU A 940 12.49 16.99 -3.66
C GLU A 940 12.39 15.94 -4.77
N TRP A 941 11.85 16.29 -5.96
CA TRP A 941 11.88 15.42 -7.14
C TRP A 941 13.30 15.20 -7.64
N ILE A 942 14.13 16.25 -7.74
CA ILE A 942 15.54 16.12 -8.11
C ILE A 942 16.28 15.23 -7.11
N MET A 943 16.16 15.51 -5.82
CA MET A 943 16.82 14.73 -4.76
C MET A 943 16.44 13.25 -4.78
N GLU A 944 15.19 12.93 -5.11
CA GLU A 944 14.73 11.55 -5.14
C GLU A 944 15.11 10.82 -6.43
N ARG A 945 15.11 11.51 -7.57
CA ARG A 945 15.32 10.89 -8.87
C ARG A 945 16.78 10.78 -9.26
N TYR A 946 17.58 11.76 -8.91
CA TYR A 946 19.00 11.75 -9.14
C TYR A 946 19.74 11.02 -8.00
N GLN A 947 19.43 9.74 -7.83
CA GLN A 947 20.14 8.81 -6.92
C GLN A 947 20.38 7.48 -7.63
N VAL A 948 21.51 6.85 -7.33
CA VAL A 948 21.83 5.51 -7.84
C VAL A 948 20.85 4.49 -7.25
N LYS A 949 20.20 3.74 -8.09
CA LYS A 949 19.23 2.69 -7.69
C LYS A 949 19.43 1.42 -8.48
N THR A 950 19.31 0.29 -7.77
CA THR A 950 19.17 -1.02 -8.38
C THR A 950 17.75 -1.54 -8.11
N ASP A 951 17.06 -1.91 -9.17
CA ASP A 951 15.74 -2.55 -9.03
C ASP A 951 15.91 -3.94 -8.40
N PRO A 952 15.22 -4.23 -7.28
CA PRO A 952 15.45 -5.47 -6.54
C PRO A 952 14.99 -6.73 -7.30
N SER A 953 14.05 -6.59 -8.22
CA SER A 953 13.46 -7.71 -8.96
C SER A 953 14.24 -8.03 -10.22
N SER A 954 14.58 -7.02 -11.03
CA SER A 954 15.31 -7.19 -12.28
C SER A 954 16.83 -7.12 -12.13
N LEU A 955 17.32 -6.65 -10.98
CA LEU A 955 18.73 -6.33 -10.70
C LEU A 955 19.33 -5.28 -11.66
N ILE A 956 18.48 -4.56 -12.38
CA ILE A 956 18.89 -3.48 -13.27
C ILE A 956 19.30 -2.26 -12.44
N LYS A 957 20.53 -1.80 -12.65
CA LYS A 957 21.05 -0.55 -12.10
C LYS A 957 20.65 0.62 -12.99
N ASN A 958 20.14 1.67 -12.40
CA ASN A 958 20.01 2.99 -13.02
C ASN A 958 20.87 3.99 -12.25
N ASP A 959 21.90 4.52 -12.91
CA ASP A 959 22.85 5.48 -12.37
C ASP A 959 22.67 6.83 -13.11
N PRO A 960 22.07 7.85 -12.49
CA PRO A 960 21.87 9.14 -13.16
C PRO A 960 23.20 9.85 -13.53
N ASN A 961 24.33 9.47 -12.94
CA ASN A 961 25.62 10.01 -13.30
C ASN A 961 26.07 9.53 -14.70
N ASP A 962 25.52 8.43 -15.22
CA ASP A 962 25.79 7.99 -16.60
C ASP A 962 25.32 9.02 -17.64
N TRP A 963 24.19 9.72 -17.37
CA TRP A 963 23.76 10.82 -18.22
C TRP A 963 24.83 11.93 -18.30
N SER A 964 25.40 12.30 -17.17
CA SER A 964 26.48 13.30 -17.10
C SER A 964 27.72 12.86 -17.88
N ARG A 965 28.09 11.56 -17.82
CA ARG A 965 29.22 10.97 -18.54
C ARG A 965 28.94 10.90 -20.05
N GLU A 966 27.76 10.47 -20.46
CA GLU A 966 27.38 10.35 -21.90
C GLU A 966 27.22 11.70 -22.59
N HIS A 967 26.97 12.81 -21.83
CA HIS A 967 26.85 14.17 -22.36
C HIS A 967 28.05 15.06 -22.08
N ASP A 968 29.14 14.47 -21.56
CA ASP A 968 30.39 15.16 -21.20
C ASP A 968 30.20 16.41 -20.32
N ASN A 969 29.24 16.34 -19.38
CA ASN A 969 28.92 17.40 -18.43
C ASN A 969 28.95 16.88 -16.97
N PRO A 970 30.09 16.94 -16.28
CA PRO A 970 30.20 16.40 -14.92
C PRO A 970 29.35 17.15 -13.90
N ARG A 971 29.07 18.44 -14.14
CA ARG A 971 28.26 19.29 -13.23
C ARG A 971 26.76 19.20 -13.49
N TYR A 972 26.32 18.51 -14.52
CA TYR A 972 24.91 18.51 -14.97
C TYR A 972 23.91 18.39 -13.82
N ILE A 973 24.09 17.43 -12.90
CA ILE A 973 23.14 17.21 -11.79
C ILE A 973 23.16 18.36 -10.77
N LEU A 974 24.34 18.93 -10.50
CA LEU A 974 24.49 20.07 -9.59
C LEU A 974 23.84 21.32 -10.20
N ASP A 975 24.18 21.65 -11.45
CA ASP A 975 23.65 22.80 -12.18
C ASP A 975 22.13 22.70 -12.32
N LEU A 976 21.61 21.50 -12.63
CA LEU A 976 20.18 21.24 -12.67
C LEU A 976 19.48 21.51 -11.34
N LEU A 977 20.06 21.06 -10.21
CA LEU A 977 19.48 21.33 -8.90
C LEU A 977 19.45 22.83 -8.60
N LEU A 978 20.52 23.55 -8.90
CA LEU A 978 20.62 25.00 -8.70
C LEU A 978 19.62 25.74 -9.61
N SER A 979 19.45 25.30 -10.84
CA SER A 979 18.47 25.84 -11.78
C SER A 979 17.03 25.60 -11.29
N VAL A 980 16.72 24.37 -10.83
CA VAL A 980 15.36 24.02 -10.35
C VAL A 980 14.99 24.78 -9.06
N ILE A 981 15.95 25.16 -8.24
CA ILE A 981 15.70 26.07 -7.11
C ILE A 981 15.19 27.41 -7.65
N ASN A 982 15.84 28.00 -8.66
CA ASN A 982 15.42 29.26 -9.28
C ASN A 982 14.08 29.14 -10.03
N VAL A 983 13.89 28.06 -10.80
CA VAL A 983 12.62 27.75 -11.45
C VAL A 983 11.47 27.75 -10.42
N SER A 984 11.69 27.12 -9.26
CA SER A 984 10.69 27.05 -8.20
C SER A 984 10.33 28.44 -7.64
N VAL A 985 11.33 29.27 -7.34
CA VAL A 985 11.14 30.64 -6.83
C VAL A 985 10.39 31.47 -7.87
N GLN A 986 10.87 31.53 -9.13
CA GLN A 986 10.22 32.29 -10.19
C GLN A 986 8.80 31.82 -10.49
N THR A 987 8.56 30.51 -10.44
CA THR A 987 7.21 29.94 -10.59
C THR A 987 6.29 30.52 -9.52
N MET A 988 6.69 30.52 -8.26
CA MET A 988 5.86 31.05 -7.17
C MET A 988 5.66 32.57 -7.27
N GLU A 989 6.67 33.31 -7.73
CA GLU A 989 6.53 34.75 -8.01
C GLU A 989 5.46 35.05 -9.08
N ILE A 990 5.43 34.25 -10.17
CA ILE A 990 4.42 34.36 -11.22
C ILE A 990 3.05 33.95 -10.69
N VAL A 991 2.96 32.86 -9.96
CA VAL A 991 1.71 32.34 -9.40
C VAL A 991 1.08 33.33 -8.41
N LYS A 992 1.88 33.98 -7.58
CA LYS A 992 1.42 35.03 -6.63
C LYS A 992 0.89 36.29 -7.33
N LYS A 993 1.29 36.53 -8.59
CA LYS A 993 0.87 37.69 -9.41
C LYS A 993 -0.29 37.35 -10.37
N LEU A 994 -0.79 36.13 -10.39
CA LEU A 994 -1.92 35.76 -11.23
C LEU A 994 -3.16 36.62 -10.93
N PRO A 995 -3.97 36.96 -11.94
CA PRO A 995 -5.21 37.71 -11.74
C PRO A 995 -6.15 37.02 -10.77
N ASP A 996 -6.93 37.81 -10.08
CA ASP A 996 -8.00 37.31 -9.21
C ASP A 996 -9.07 36.58 -10.03
N LEU A 997 -9.48 35.40 -9.57
CA LEU A 997 -10.49 34.60 -10.24
C LEU A 997 -11.84 34.80 -9.54
N LYS A 998 -12.78 35.42 -10.23
CA LYS A 998 -14.19 35.52 -9.80
C LYS A 998 -14.92 34.27 -10.26
N LEU A 999 -15.49 33.51 -9.32
CA LEU A 999 -16.19 32.24 -9.54
C LEU A 999 -17.68 32.35 -9.19
N GLU A 1000 -18.26 33.56 -9.37
CA GLU A 1000 -19.69 33.79 -9.11
C GLU A 1000 -20.57 33.28 -10.26
#